data_47b3d1c90cd59eb97329f3d77f1da9b5
#
_entry.id   47b3d1c90cd59eb97329f3d77f1da9b5
#
_cell.length_a   1.000
_cell.length_b   1.000
_cell.length_c   1.000
_cell.angle_alpha   90.00
_cell.angle_beta   90.00
_cell.angle_gamma   90.00
#
_symmetry.space_group_name_H-M   'P 1'
#
loop_
_entity.id
_entity.type
_entity.pdbx_description
1 polymer ?
#
loop_
_entity_poly.entity_id
_entity_poly.type
_entity_poly.pdbx_seq_one_letter_code
_entity_poly.pdbx_strand_id
1 'polypeptide(L)'
;MVLPLVAPYGSWKSPITSQLIASGIIGLTQIEVDGDDVYWIELRPAEEGRCVVVRRTPDGRTADVTPAPFNARTRVHEYGGGAFAVADGTVYFSNFADQRLYRQDRGEQPKPITPEVELRYADAVVDRRRGRLVCVGEDHRESGHQAVNTMVSVDAAGLDEGDVLVGGNDFYSSPRLSPDGSRLAWLTWNHPNMPWDGTELWVGEVEDSGSVSAARLVAGGLEESIFQPEWSPDGVLHFVSDRSGWWNLYHWRDGRVEPLVAMEAEFGRPQWVFGMSTYAFESAGRIVCAVGRKGVWQLASLKKGSRKLEVIQTPYTEIAGLRAATGRVVFLGGSPTEEMSVVQMDLDASRVEVLRSSSEAVVDARYLSTPEPIEFPTENGLTAHALFYPPRNGDYAAPAKERPTLLVKSHGGPTSAVSSTLNLGIQYWTSRGIAVLDVNYGGSTGYGRAYRKRLEGQWGIVDVDDCVNGARYLVERGDVDGRRLAIAGGSAGGYTTLCALTFRDVFRAGASHFGVSDAEGLAKDTHKFESRYLDRLIGPYPERADLYRQRSPINFTDSLSCPVIFFQGLEDEVVPLDQAERMVAALRAKGVPVAYLAFESEQHGFRRAENISRSLDAELYFYSRIFGFELAEPVEPVAIDNL
;
A
#
# COMPACT_ATOMS: atom_id res chain seq x y z
N MET A 1 34.71 -18.82 -15.32
CA MET A 1 33.24 -18.81 -15.20
C MET A 1 32.75 -20.21 -15.52
N VAL A 2 31.99 -20.82 -14.62
CA VAL A 2 31.30 -22.09 -14.91
C VAL A 2 30.16 -21.76 -15.85
N LEU A 3 29.99 -22.52 -16.93
CA LEU A 3 28.86 -22.35 -17.86
C LEU A 3 27.55 -22.76 -17.13
N PRO A 4 26.47 -22.03 -17.32
CA PRO A 4 25.19 -22.39 -16.71
C PRO A 4 24.69 -23.76 -17.24
N LEU A 5 24.06 -24.52 -16.35
CA LEU A 5 23.42 -25.79 -16.70
C LEU A 5 22.18 -25.50 -17.55
N VAL A 6 22.06 -26.19 -18.67
CA VAL A 6 20.87 -26.07 -19.54
C VAL A 6 19.75 -26.92 -18.99
N ALA A 7 18.65 -26.29 -18.58
CA ALA A 7 17.45 -26.94 -18.05
C ALA A 7 16.18 -26.17 -18.48
N PRO A 8 15.03 -26.85 -18.62
CA PRO A 8 13.77 -26.22 -19.02
C PRO A 8 13.36 -25.10 -18.03
N TYR A 9 12.64 -24.11 -18.53
CA TYR A 9 12.01 -23.09 -17.69
C TYR A 9 11.04 -23.72 -16.68
N GLY A 10 11.02 -23.19 -15.44
CA GLY A 10 10.23 -23.73 -14.32
C GLY A 10 10.97 -24.77 -13.47
N SER A 11 12.06 -25.40 -14.02
CA SER A 11 12.82 -26.45 -13.33
C SER A 11 14.16 -26.00 -12.74
N TRP A 12 14.38 -24.70 -12.60
CA TRP A 12 15.63 -24.15 -12.07
C TRP A 12 15.64 -24.14 -10.56
N LYS A 13 16.74 -24.60 -9.95
CA LYS A 13 16.96 -24.47 -8.53
C LYS A 13 17.26 -23.00 -8.19
N SER A 14 16.71 -22.53 -7.06
CA SER A 14 16.88 -21.13 -6.65
C SER A 14 17.31 -21.03 -5.17
N PRO A 15 18.27 -20.14 -4.85
CA PRO A 15 18.58 -19.83 -3.45
C PRO A 15 17.48 -18.96 -2.78
N ILE A 16 16.55 -18.40 -3.55
CA ILE A 16 15.45 -17.57 -3.03
C ILE A 16 14.30 -18.51 -2.68
N THR A 17 14.28 -18.96 -1.42
CA THR A 17 13.24 -19.87 -0.89
C THR A 17 12.07 -19.09 -0.28
N SER A 18 10.92 -19.74 -0.14
CA SER A 18 9.75 -19.16 0.54
C SER A 18 10.07 -18.88 2.02
N GLN A 19 10.89 -19.71 2.69
CA GLN A 19 11.35 -19.50 4.05
C GLN A 19 12.24 -18.23 4.15
N LEU A 20 13.15 -18.01 3.17
CA LEU A 20 13.97 -16.80 3.14
C LEU A 20 13.10 -15.56 3.07
N ILE A 21 12.05 -15.59 2.25
CA ILE A 21 11.10 -14.49 2.09
C ILE A 21 10.30 -14.28 3.38
N ALA A 22 9.78 -15.35 3.96
CA ALA A 22 8.87 -15.27 5.09
C ALA A 22 9.55 -14.91 6.42
N SER A 23 10.76 -15.41 6.67
CA SER A 23 11.47 -15.20 7.95
C SER A 23 12.52 -14.10 7.90
N GLY A 24 13.02 -13.75 6.71
CA GLY A 24 14.10 -12.79 6.52
C GLY A 24 13.63 -11.36 6.21
N ILE A 25 12.34 -11.12 6.04
CA ILE A 25 11.79 -9.81 5.65
C ILE A 25 10.93 -9.25 6.77
N ILE A 26 11.14 -7.98 7.10
CA ILE A 26 10.27 -7.17 7.95
C ILE A 26 9.61 -6.07 7.12
N GLY A 27 8.36 -5.70 7.46
CA GLY A 27 7.73 -4.52 6.89
C GLY A 27 8.25 -3.25 7.58
N LEU A 28 8.69 -2.26 6.83
CA LEU A 28 9.11 -0.96 7.34
C LEU A 28 8.06 0.08 6.98
N THR A 29 7.50 0.75 7.99
CA THR A 29 6.48 1.79 7.79
C THR A 29 6.68 2.95 8.75
N GLN A 30 5.92 4.00 8.56
CA GLN A 30 5.81 5.19 9.40
C GLN A 30 7.12 5.61 10.08
N ILE A 31 7.76 6.63 9.55
CA ILE A 31 8.96 7.24 10.15
C ILE A 31 8.55 8.48 10.91
N GLU A 32 9.15 8.69 12.11
CA GLU A 32 9.07 9.94 12.85
C GLU A 32 10.47 10.37 13.31
N VAL A 33 10.66 11.67 13.48
CA VAL A 33 11.93 12.27 13.95
C VAL A 33 11.63 13.14 15.17
N ASP A 34 12.34 12.89 16.27
CA ASP A 34 12.25 13.70 17.49
C ASP A 34 13.67 14.11 17.96
N GLY A 35 14.01 15.38 17.78
CA GLY A 35 15.37 15.86 17.92
C GLY A 35 16.31 15.13 16.95
N ASP A 36 17.31 14.44 17.50
CA ASP A 36 18.27 13.65 16.73
C ASP A 36 17.88 12.16 16.61
N ASP A 37 16.90 11.70 17.36
CA ASP A 37 16.41 10.33 17.33
C ASP A 37 15.52 10.09 16.10
N VAL A 38 15.59 8.88 15.53
CA VAL A 38 14.72 8.42 14.44
C VAL A 38 13.90 7.23 14.93
N TYR A 39 12.61 7.27 14.65
CA TYR A 39 11.67 6.21 15.01
C TYR A 39 10.99 5.68 13.75
N TRP A 40 10.68 4.36 13.74
CA TRP A 40 9.88 3.72 12.69
C TRP A 40 9.11 2.52 13.23
N ILE A 41 8.16 2.02 12.45
CA ILE A 41 7.47 0.76 12.75
C ILE A 41 8.11 -0.38 11.95
N GLU A 42 8.37 -1.51 12.62
CA GLU A 42 8.68 -2.81 12.04
C GLU A 42 7.47 -3.74 12.17
N LEU A 43 6.91 -4.21 11.05
CA LEU A 43 6.02 -5.37 11.01
C LEU A 43 6.89 -6.62 10.96
N ARG A 44 6.78 -7.50 11.94
CA ARG A 44 7.64 -8.68 12.11
C ARG A 44 6.88 -9.99 11.91
N PRO A 45 6.96 -10.62 10.71
CA PRO A 45 6.27 -11.89 10.45
C PRO A 45 6.66 -13.02 11.40
N ALA A 46 7.92 -13.08 11.83
CA ALA A 46 8.42 -14.05 12.81
C ALA A 46 7.87 -13.84 14.23
N GLU A 47 7.23 -12.71 14.52
CA GLU A 47 6.55 -12.39 15.77
C GLU A 47 5.02 -12.30 15.56
N GLU A 48 4.46 -13.22 14.77
CA GLU A 48 3.02 -13.30 14.46
C GLU A 48 2.45 -12.04 13.81
N GLY A 49 3.27 -11.29 13.04
CA GLY A 49 2.85 -10.04 12.40
C GLY A 49 2.77 -8.84 13.34
N ARG A 50 3.45 -8.87 14.48
CA ARG A 50 3.50 -7.77 15.45
C ARG A 50 4.17 -6.53 14.86
N CYS A 51 3.56 -5.36 15.04
CA CYS A 51 4.11 -4.05 14.71
C CYS A 51 4.82 -3.45 15.93
N VAL A 52 6.10 -3.15 15.79
CA VAL A 52 6.98 -2.65 16.86
C VAL A 52 7.48 -1.26 16.52
N VAL A 53 7.30 -0.31 17.43
CA VAL A 53 7.98 0.98 17.31
C VAL A 53 9.44 0.78 17.71
N VAL A 54 10.34 1.10 16.80
CA VAL A 54 11.80 1.00 16.97
C VAL A 54 12.40 2.39 17.00
N ARG A 55 13.41 2.61 17.82
CA ARG A 55 14.14 3.86 17.93
C ARG A 55 15.61 3.66 17.63
N ARG A 56 16.20 4.57 16.86
CA ARG A 56 17.64 4.72 16.67
C ARG A 56 18.13 6.05 17.21
N THR A 57 19.13 6.01 18.05
CA THR A 57 19.81 7.17 18.62
C THR A 57 21.00 7.62 17.75
N PRO A 58 21.51 8.87 17.89
CA PRO A 58 22.61 9.39 17.09
C PRO A 58 23.93 8.59 17.22
N ASP A 59 24.13 7.90 18.35
CA ASP A 59 25.29 7.01 18.55
C ASP A 59 25.14 5.64 17.85
N GLY A 60 24.06 5.46 17.07
CA GLY A 60 23.82 4.28 16.26
C GLY A 60 23.13 3.13 16.98
N ARG A 61 22.79 3.27 18.27
CA ARG A 61 22.04 2.23 19.00
C ARG A 61 20.59 2.17 18.53
N THR A 62 20.13 0.96 18.22
CA THR A 62 18.75 0.67 17.85
C THR A 62 18.09 -0.21 18.92
N ALA A 63 16.88 0.12 19.33
CA ALA A 63 16.14 -0.62 20.35
C ALA A 63 14.63 -0.56 20.09
N ASP A 64 13.93 -1.64 20.47
CA ASP A 64 12.48 -1.67 20.52
C ASP A 64 11.99 -0.68 21.60
N VAL A 65 11.01 0.11 21.24
CA VAL A 65 10.29 1.00 22.17
C VAL A 65 9.11 0.24 22.77
N THR A 66 8.21 -0.26 21.90
CA THR A 66 7.03 -1.00 22.36
C THR A 66 7.40 -2.45 22.68
N PRO A 67 7.33 -2.87 23.97
CA PRO A 67 7.64 -4.24 24.36
C PRO A 67 6.51 -5.20 23.99
N ALA A 68 6.79 -6.50 23.92
CA ALA A 68 5.74 -7.50 23.85
C ALA A 68 4.89 -7.48 25.15
N PRO A 69 3.56 -7.69 25.06
CA PRO A 69 2.79 -8.11 23.88
C PRO A 69 2.21 -6.94 23.04
N PHE A 70 2.61 -5.71 23.27
CA PHE A 70 2.06 -4.56 22.57
C PHE A 70 2.34 -4.61 21.06
N ASN A 71 1.33 -4.22 20.28
CA ASN A 71 1.35 -4.19 18.83
C ASN A 71 0.89 -2.79 18.36
N ALA A 72 1.83 -1.94 17.94
CA ALA A 72 1.59 -0.54 17.56
C ALA A 72 0.89 -0.48 16.20
N ARG A 73 -0.43 -0.67 16.22
CA ARG A 73 -1.30 -0.69 15.03
C ARG A 73 -2.71 -0.26 15.41
N THR A 74 -3.40 0.43 14.49
CA THR A 74 -4.80 0.83 14.63
C THR A 74 -5.64 0.23 13.51
N ARG A 75 -6.96 0.15 13.73
CA ARG A 75 -7.97 -0.26 12.75
C ARG A 75 -8.89 0.90 12.34
N VAL A 76 -8.54 2.14 12.63
CA VAL A 76 -9.29 3.30 12.13
C VAL A 76 -9.30 3.25 10.61
N HIS A 77 -10.47 3.44 9.97
CA HIS A 77 -10.71 3.23 8.53
C HIS A 77 -10.36 1.81 8.05
N GLU A 78 -10.30 0.82 8.93
CA GLU A 78 -9.86 -0.57 8.77
C GLU A 78 -8.38 -0.73 8.41
N TYR A 79 -7.83 0.11 7.53
CA TYR A 79 -6.43 0.03 7.08
C TYR A 79 -5.42 0.64 8.04
N GLY A 80 -5.85 1.55 8.91
CA GLY A 80 -4.99 2.16 9.94
C GLY A 80 -3.90 3.06 9.38
N GLY A 81 -2.67 2.90 9.89
CA GLY A 81 -1.57 3.83 9.71
C GLY A 81 -1.62 4.97 10.75
N GLY A 82 -0.59 5.84 10.78
CA GLY A 82 -0.53 6.91 11.79
C GLY A 82 -0.65 6.36 13.22
N ALA A 83 -0.09 5.16 13.46
CA ALA A 83 -0.33 4.40 14.67
C ALA A 83 0.48 4.90 15.87
N PHE A 84 1.48 5.75 15.68
CA PHE A 84 2.23 6.36 16.77
C PHE A 84 2.59 7.82 16.48
N ALA A 85 2.83 8.56 17.54
CA ALA A 85 3.43 9.89 17.54
C ALA A 85 4.52 9.94 18.60
N VAL A 86 5.50 10.82 18.41
CA VAL A 86 6.59 11.03 19.38
C VAL A 86 6.80 12.50 19.66
N ALA A 87 7.02 12.85 20.93
CA ALA A 87 7.41 14.20 21.33
C ALA A 87 8.25 14.15 22.61
N ASP A 88 9.41 14.81 22.59
CA ASP A 88 10.34 14.92 23.73
C ASP A 88 10.71 13.53 24.32
N GLY A 89 10.85 12.51 23.46
CA GLY A 89 11.16 11.15 23.82
C GLY A 89 10.00 10.31 24.37
N THR A 90 8.82 10.89 24.55
CA THR A 90 7.59 10.16 24.89
C THR A 90 6.92 9.66 23.62
N VAL A 91 6.57 8.37 23.57
CA VAL A 91 5.87 7.74 22.46
C VAL A 91 4.40 7.53 22.85
N TYR A 92 3.50 7.95 21.97
CA TYR A 92 2.07 7.68 22.04
C TYR A 92 1.71 6.72 20.92
N PHE A 93 1.00 5.63 21.20
CA PHE A 93 0.65 4.66 20.16
C PHE A 93 -0.69 4.01 20.38
N SER A 94 -1.36 3.62 19.31
CA SER A 94 -2.56 2.78 19.34
C SER A 94 -2.15 1.32 19.44
N ASN A 95 -2.68 0.58 20.41
CA ASN A 95 -2.40 -0.83 20.55
C ASN A 95 -3.48 -1.67 19.84
N PHE A 96 -3.06 -2.63 19.02
CA PHE A 96 -3.97 -3.40 18.16
C PHE A 96 -4.99 -4.24 18.91
N ALA A 97 -4.61 -4.82 20.04
CA ALA A 97 -5.46 -5.77 20.76
C ALA A 97 -6.73 -5.15 21.37
N ASP A 98 -6.64 -3.89 21.79
CA ASP A 98 -7.72 -3.17 22.50
C ASP A 98 -8.05 -1.81 21.86
N GLN A 99 -7.37 -1.43 20.80
CA GLN A 99 -7.52 -0.18 20.05
C GLN A 99 -7.37 1.11 20.88
N ARG A 100 -6.86 1.00 22.12
CA ARG A 100 -6.62 2.11 23.04
C ARG A 100 -5.35 2.86 22.68
N LEU A 101 -5.29 4.14 23.02
CA LEU A 101 -4.06 4.91 23.04
C LEU A 101 -3.26 4.63 24.31
N TYR A 102 -1.96 4.46 24.14
CA TYR A 102 -0.97 4.27 25.18
C TYR A 102 0.08 5.37 25.13
N ARG A 103 0.53 5.78 26.30
CA ARG A 103 1.71 6.63 26.49
C ARG A 103 2.86 5.79 27.04
N GLN A 104 4.04 5.99 26.49
CA GLN A 104 5.26 5.35 26.95
C GLN A 104 6.37 6.38 27.08
N ASP A 105 6.70 6.74 28.29
CA ASP A 105 7.86 7.58 28.60
C ASP A 105 9.16 6.76 28.47
N ARG A 106 10.27 7.43 28.24
CA ARG A 106 11.55 6.76 28.00
C ARG A 106 11.94 5.85 29.17
N GLY A 107 12.08 4.56 28.91
CA GLY A 107 12.46 3.54 29.90
C GLY A 107 11.33 3.08 30.82
N GLU A 108 10.11 3.54 30.59
CA GLU A 108 8.93 3.08 31.32
C GLU A 108 8.11 2.05 30.52
N GLN A 109 7.20 1.36 31.20
CA GLN A 109 6.21 0.49 30.55
C GLN A 109 5.08 1.35 29.97
N PRO A 110 4.45 0.89 28.85
CA PRO A 110 3.30 1.56 28.30
C PRO A 110 2.14 1.65 29.29
N LYS A 111 1.52 2.82 29.37
CA LYS A 111 0.33 3.10 30.21
C LYS A 111 -0.82 3.54 29.30
N PRO A 112 -2.04 2.96 29.42
CA PRO A 112 -3.17 3.42 28.63
C PRO A 112 -3.57 4.84 29.04
N ILE A 113 -3.89 5.68 28.06
CA ILE A 113 -4.41 7.04 28.27
C ILE A 113 -5.86 7.20 27.83
N THR A 114 -6.45 6.14 27.27
CA THR A 114 -7.90 6.08 26.97
C THR A 114 -8.54 4.89 27.69
N PRO A 115 -9.84 4.95 28.04
CA PRO A 115 -10.55 3.83 28.66
C PRO A 115 -10.72 2.65 27.68
N GLU A 116 -11.13 1.50 28.20
CA GLU A 116 -11.47 0.31 27.40
C GLU A 116 -12.94 0.40 26.96
N VAL A 117 -13.14 1.00 25.79
CA VAL A 117 -14.46 1.21 25.17
C VAL A 117 -14.30 1.01 23.65
N GLU A 118 -15.40 0.86 22.93
CA GLU A 118 -15.42 0.66 21.48
C GLU A 118 -15.11 1.96 20.71
N LEU A 119 -13.94 2.55 21.02
CA LEU A 119 -13.35 3.71 20.34
C LEU A 119 -11.97 3.36 19.81
N ARG A 120 -11.68 3.83 18.60
CA ARG A 120 -10.37 3.65 17.93
C ARG A 120 -9.77 5.00 17.65
N TYR A 121 -8.43 5.09 17.66
CA TYR A 121 -7.70 6.34 17.48
C TYR A 121 -6.55 6.16 16.48
N ALA A 122 -6.30 7.21 15.67
CA ALA A 122 -5.21 7.23 14.69
C ALA A 122 -4.71 8.65 14.41
N ASP A 123 -3.57 8.75 13.74
CA ASP A 123 -3.02 9.99 13.14
C ASP A 123 -2.88 11.13 14.17
N ALA A 124 -2.31 10.81 15.32
CA ALA A 124 -2.18 11.75 16.43
C ALA A 124 -1.08 12.80 16.18
N VAL A 125 -1.35 14.04 16.59
CA VAL A 125 -0.37 15.12 16.73
C VAL A 125 -0.36 15.62 18.17
N VAL A 126 0.84 15.90 18.71
CA VAL A 126 1.00 16.35 20.09
C VAL A 126 0.81 17.86 20.21
N ASP A 127 -0.23 18.31 20.91
CA ASP A 127 -0.43 19.71 21.32
C ASP A 127 0.33 19.97 22.64
N ARG A 128 1.62 20.29 22.51
CA ARG A 128 2.49 20.56 23.67
C ARG A 128 1.99 21.73 24.54
N ARG A 129 1.34 22.73 23.90
CA ARG A 129 0.84 23.93 24.61
C ARG A 129 -0.27 23.58 25.59
N ARG A 130 -1.09 22.57 25.24
CA ARG A 130 -2.27 22.18 26.03
C ARG A 130 -2.14 20.81 26.70
N GLY A 131 -1.00 20.10 26.52
CA GLY A 131 -0.73 18.79 27.13
C GLY A 131 -1.67 17.68 26.65
N ARG A 132 -2.05 17.71 25.37
CA ARG A 132 -3.01 16.76 24.77
C ARG A 132 -2.56 16.23 23.42
N LEU A 133 -3.24 15.20 22.94
CA LEU A 133 -3.17 14.74 21.57
C LEU A 133 -4.37 15.28 20.80
N VAL A 134 -4.20 15.62 19.52
CA VAL A 134 -5.27 15.82 18.56
C VAL A 134 -5.18 14.69 17.55
N CYS A 135 -6.24 13.91 17.37
CA CYS A 135 -6.22 12.73 16.52
C CYS A 135 -7.59 12.45 15.87
N VAL A 136 -7.62 11.49 14.95
CA VAL A 136 -8.87 10.94 14.42
C VAL A 136 -9.42 9.93 15.43
N GLY A 137 -10.69 10.10 15.83
CA GLY A 137 -11.46 9.17 16.62
C GLY A 137 -12.50 8.45 15.76
N GLU A 138 -12.69 7.16 15.98
CA GLU A 138 -13.69 6.33 15.31
C GLU A 138 -14.55 5.61 16.36
N ASP A 139 -15.83 5.96 16.44
CA ASP A 139 -16.77 5.50 17.46
C ASP A 139 -17.63 4.35 16.95
N HIS A 140 -17.48 3.18 17.56
CA HIS A 140 -18.20 1.93 17.26
C HIS A 140 -19.25 1.55 18.30
N ARG A 141 -19.57 2.42 19.28
CA ARG A 141 -20.47 2.08 20.40
C ARG A 141 -21.92 1.86 19.97
N GLU A 142 -22.36 2.43 18.86
CA GLU A 142 -23.70 2.18 18.31
C GLU A 142 -23.69 0.94 17.43
N SER A 143 -24.13 -0.20 17.99
CA SER A 143 -24.22 -1.45 17.23
C SER A 143 -25.20 -1.35 16.06
N GLY A 144 -24.82 -1.91 14.89
CA GLY A 144 -25.65 -1.95 13.69
C GLY A 144 -25.60 -0.67 12.84
N HIS A 145 -24.81 0.33 13.22
CA HIS A 145 -24.52 1.53 12.44
C HIS A 145 -23.06 1.58 12.01
N GLN A 146 -22.80 2.31 10.92
CA GLN A 146 -21.42 2.61 10.54
C GLN A 146 -20.77 3.50 11.60
N ALA A 147 -19.49 3.25 11.92
CA ALA A 147 -18.75 4.02 12.89
C ALA A 147 -18.76 5.52 12.59
N VAL A 148 -18.83 6.34 13.63
CA VAL A 148 -18.77 7.81 13.52
C VAL A 148 -17.32 8.25 13.62
N ASN A 149 -16.82 8.90 12.58
CA ASN A 149 -15.48 9.49 12.59
C ASN A 149 -15.54 10.96 12.99
N THR A 150 -14.61 11.36 13.83
CA THR A 150 -14.47 12.74 14.32
C THR A 150 -13.00 13.10 14.51
N MET A 151 -12.72 14.39 14.61
CA MET A 151 -11.46 14.87 15.14
C MET A 151 -11.62 15.07 16.65
N VAL A 152 -10.78 14.43 17.44
CA VAL A 152 -10.86 14.47 18.92
C VAL A 152 -9.58 14.99 19.55
N SER A 153 -9.71 15.53 20.77
CA SER A 153 -8.56 15.81 21.65
C SER A 153 -8.57 14.87 22.85
N VAL A 154 -7.46 14.23 23.15
CA VAL A 154 -7.28 13.29 24.26
C VAL A 154 -6.21 13.83 25.21
N ASP A 155 -6.45 13.83 26.52
CA ASP A 155 -5.43 14.22 27.51
C ASP A 155 -4.21 13.29 27.41
N ALA A 156 -3.03 13.87 27.26
CA ALA A 156 -1.79 13.12 27.11
C ALA A 156 -1.32 12.39 28.39
N ALA A 157 -1.94 12.65 29.52
CA ALA A 157 -1.59 12.12 30.85
C ALA A 157 -2.72 11.41 31.60
N GLY A 158 -3.97 11.58 31.15
CA GLY A 158 -5.16 11.07 31.82
C GLY A 158 -5.79 9.86 31.15
N LEU A 159 -6.81 9.27 31.81
CA LEU A 159 -7.73 8.31 31.20
C LEU A 159 -8.95 9.08 30.69
N ASP A 160 -8.99 9.35 29.39
CA ASP A 160 -9.99 10.20 28.75
C ASP A 160 -10.42 9.59 27.41
N GLU A 161 -11.73 9.61 27.12
CA GLU A 161 -12.26 9.18 25.81
C GLU A 161 -11.94 10.19 24.69
N GLY A 162 -11.66 11.42 25.06
CA GLY A 162 -11.44 12.56 24.18
C GLY A 162 -12.68 13.39 23.94
N ASP A 163 -12.45 14.71 23.85
CA ASP A 163 -13.46 15.69 23.46
C ASP A 163 -13.51 15.84 21.94
N VAL A 164 -14.70 15.84 21.37
CA VAL A 164 -14.89 16.08 19.93
C VAL A 164 -14.57 17.54 19.61
N LEU A 165 -13.58 17.75 18.74
CA LEU A 165 -13.20 19.07 18.23
C LEU A 165 -13.94 19.43 16.95
N VAL A 166 -14.06 18.46 16.03
CA VAL A 166 -14.74 18.62 14.74
C VAL A 166 -15.46 17.33 14.37
N GLY A 167 -16.70 17.46 13.88
CA GLY A 167 -17.56 16.36 13.46
C GLY A 167 -18.47 16.76 12.30
N GLY A 168 -19.30 15.81 11.80
CA GLY A 168 -20.33 16.06 10.79
C GLY A 168 -19.97 15.63 9.37
N ASN A 169 -18.75 15.11 9.13
CA ASN A 169 -18.37 14.46 7.88
C ASN A 169 -18.15 12.95 8.09
N ASP A 170 -18.13 12.19 7.00
CA ASP A 170 -17.93 10.74 7.07
C ASP A 170 -16.52 10.36 7.51
N PHE A 171 -15.50 11.13 7.08
CA PHE A 171 -14.09 10.81 7.32
C PHE A 171 -13.25 12.04 7.63
N TYR A 172 -12.20 11.83 8.41
CA TYR A 172 -11.21 12.83 8.82
C TYR A 172 -9.80 12.25 8.72
N SER A 173 -8.80 13.09 8.43
CA SER A 173 -7.39 12.74 8.50
C SER A 173 -6.48 13.97 8.66
N SER A 174 -5.21 13.69 8.89
CA SER A 174 -4.12 14.67 8.82
C SER A 174 -4.32 15.91 9.69
N PRO A 175 -4.65 15.78 10.99
CA PRO A 175 -4.60 16.93 11.89
C PRO A 175 -3.18 17.49 11.96
N ARG A 176 -3.04 18.81 11.76
CA ARG A 176 -1.74 19.49 11.83
C ARG A 176 -1.88 20.81 12.54
N LEU A 177 -1.19 20.96 13.67
CA LEU A 177 -1.13 22.21 14.42
C LEU A 177 -0.10 23.16 13.80
N SER A 178 -0.43 24.45 13.72
CA SER A 178 0.55 25.48 13.37
C SER A 178 1.68 25.52 14.41
N PRO A 179 2.90 25.99 14.05
CA PRO A 179 4.04 25.99 14.97
C PRO A 179 3.81 26.71 16.30
N ASP A 180 2.92 27.70 16.32
CA ASP A 180 2.51 28.44 17.53
C ASP A 180 1.32 27.78 18.28
N GLY A 181 0.76 26.69 17.72
CA GLY A 181 -0.40 25.99 18.28
C GLY A 181 -1.71 26.78 18.23
N SER A 182 -1.79 27.88 17.47
CA SER A 182 -2.99 28.73 17.37
C SER A 182 -3.98 28.28 16.30
N ARG A 183 -3.57 27.44 15.36
CA ARG A 183 -4.41 26.93 14.27
C ARG A 183 -4.27 25.43 14.10
N LEU A 184 -5.38 24.80 13.71
CA LEU A 184 -5.44 23.39 13.33
C LEU A 184 -5.84 23.30 11.86
N ALA A 185 -5.09 22.56 11.06
CA ALA A 185 -5.48 22.14 9.72
C ALA A 185 -5.87 20.66 9.75
N TRP A 186 -6.84 20.25 8.91
CA TRP A 186 -7.25 18.86 8.76
C TRP A 186 -7.85 18.60 7.38
N LEU A 187 -7.89 17.34 6.98
CA LEU A 187 -8.62 16.87 5.80
C LEU A 187 -9.93 16.21 6.22
N THR A 188 -10.95 16.36 5.35
CA THR A 188 -12.21 15.63 5.46
C THR A 188 -12.76 15.30 4.08
N TRP A 189 -13.57 14.24 4.01
CA TRP A 189 -14.33 13.88 2.81
C TRP A 189 -15.60 13.12 3.21
N ASN A 190 -16.49 12.98 2.23
CA ASN A 190 -17.75 12.27 2.40
C ASN A 190 -17.96 11.26 1.28
N HIS A 191 -18.71 10.22 1.56
CA HIS A 191 -19.19 9.29 0.57
C HIS A 191 -19.82 9.99 -0.64
N PRO A 192 -19.68 9.45 -1.87
CA PRO A 192 -18.98 8.22 -2.22
C PRO A 192 -17.49 8.39 -2.50
N ASN A 193 -16.91 9.56 -2.21
CA ASN A 193 -15.51 9.84 -2.50
C ASN A 193 -14.57 9.06 -1.58
N MET A 194 -13.48 8.59 -2.19
CA MET A 194 -12.26 8.22 -1.49
C MET A 194 -11.32 9.44 -1.42
N PRO A 195 -10.31 9.45 -0.53
CA PRO A 195 -9.45 10.63 -0.37
C PRO A 195 -8.68 11.04 -1.62
N TRP A 196 -8.50 10.14 -2.58
CA TRP A 196 -7.88 10.44 -3.88
C TRP A 196 -8.87 10.92 -4.95
N ASP A 197 -10.17 10.88 -4.69
CA ASP A 197 -11.20 11.40 -5.58
C ASP A 197 -11.50 12.86 -5.29
N GLY A 198 -11.82 13.16 -4.04
CA GLY A 198 -12.14 14.50 -3.59
C GLY A 198 -12.08 14.61 -2.07
N THR A 199 -11.32 15.59 -1.60
CA THR A 199 -11.13 15.92 -0.19
C THR A 199 -11.20 17.41 0.01
N GLU A 200 -11.52 17.84 1.23
CA GLU A 200 -11.53 19.23 1.64
C GLU A 200 -10.45 19.49 2.69
N LEU A 201 -9.65 20.52 2.50
CA LEU A 201 -8.68 21.04 3.46
C LEU A 201 -9.30 22.20 4.24
N TRP A 202 -9.43 22.02 5.54
CA TRP A 202 -9.96 23.01 6.47
C TRP A 202 -8.89 23.54 7.39
N VAL A 203 -9.08 24.79 7.86
CA VAL A 203 -8.27 25.41 8.91
C VAL A 203 -9.22 26.07 9.91
N GLY A 204 -9.04 25.79 11.20
CA GLY A 204 -9.73 26.43 12.31
C GLY A 204 -8.75 27.08 13.28
N GLU A 205 -9.22 28.05 14.05
CA GLU A 205 -8.49 28.66 15.15
C GLU A 205 -8.64 27.81 16.41
N VAL A 206 -7.55 27.59 17.14
CA VAL A 206 -7.55 26.82 18.39
C VAL A 206 -7.55 27.81 19.55
N GLU A 207 -8.68 27.89 20.22
CA GLU A 207 -8.89 28.77 21.38
C GLU A 207 -8.03 28.35 22.59
N ASP A 208 -7.89 29.20 23.59
CA ASP A 208 -7.16 28.85 24.82
C ASP A 208 -7.84 27.69 25.59
N SER A 209 -9.16 27.54 25.47
CA SER A 209 -9.92 26.39 25.97
C SER A 209 -9.54 25.07 25.29
N GLY A 210 -8.91 25.15 24.10
CA GLY A 210 -8.61 24.01 23.27
C GLY A 210 -9.68 23.68 22.22
N SER A 211 -10.84 24.33 22.24
CA SER A 211 -11.87 24.18 21.22
C SER A 211 -11.43 24.76 19.87
N VAL A 212 -11.99 24.25 18.77
CA VAL A 212 -11.75 24.75 17.41
C VAL A 212 -12.88 25.67 17.00
N SER A 213 -12.54 26.88 16.58
CA SER A 213 -13.49 27.89 16.11
C SER A 213 -13.12 28.41 14.73
N ALA A 214 -13.98 29.25 14.14
CA ALA A 214 -13.74 29.95 12.88
C ALA A 214 -13.19 29.07 11.74
N ALA A 215 -13.66 27.82 11.68
CA ALA A 215 -13.24 26.85 10.65
C ALA A 215 -13.61 27.38 9.25
N ARG A 216 -12.65 27.30 8.32
CA ARG A 216 -12.83 27.71 6.94
C ARG A 216 -12.21 26.71 5.96
N LEU A 217 -12.89 26.52 4.84
CA LEU A 217 -12.39 25.74 3.72
C LEU A 217 -11.24 26.50 3.03
N VAL A 218 -10.11 25.84 2.84
CA VAL A 218 -8.91 26.39 2.19
C VAL A 218 -8.80 25.93 0.74
N ALA A 219 -8.99 24.65 0.50
CA ALA A 219 -8.85 24.03 -0.81
C ALA A 219 -9.60 22.70 -0.86
N GLY A 220 -9.75 22.12 -2.05
CA GLY A 220 -10.38 20.84 -2.23
C GLY A 220 -11.86 20.93 -2.65
N GLY A 221 -12.53 19.80 -2.62
CA GLY A 221 -13.92 19.61 -3.01
C GLY A 221 -14.15 18.24 -3.62
N LEU A 222 -15.33 18.03 -4.24
CA LEU A 222 -15.75 16.71 -4.75
C LEU A 222 -14.85 16.14 -5.87
N GLU A 223 -14.16 17.01 -6.62
CA GLU A 223 -13.34 16.63 -7.77
C GLU A 223 -11.89 17.10 -7.64
N GLU A 224 -11.44 17.38 -6.42
CA GLU A 224 -10.06 17.76 -6.11
C GLU A 224 -9.56 16.97 -4.90
N SER A 225 -8.50 16.20 -5.09
CA SER A 225 -7.84 15.45 -4.02
C SER A 225 -6.74 16.29 -3.39
N ILE A 226 -6.83 16.46 -2.08
CA ILE A 226 -5.80 17.09 -1.24
C ILE A 226 -5.07 16.00 -0.46
N PHE A 227 -3.74 16.12 -0.35
CA PHE A 227 -2.91 15.18 0.37
C PHE A 227 -1.88 15.92 1.22
N GLN A 228 -1.60 15.39 2.41
CA GLN A 228 -0.55 15.82 3.32
C GLN A 228 -0.51 17.36 3.54
N PRO A 229 -1.48 17.96 4.26
CA PRO A 229 -1.32 19.32 4.75
C PRO A 229 -0.20 19.38 5.79
N GLU A 230 0.66 20.40 5.73
CA GLU A 230 1.74 20.63 6.68
C GLU A 230 2.01 22.13 6.84
N TRP A 231 2.28 22.57 8.07
CA TRP A 231 2.71 23.92 8.32
C TRP A 231 4.24 24.05 8.19
N SER A 232 4.69 25.04 7.41
CA SER A 232 6.11 25.39 7.42
C SER A 232 6.53 25.97 8.79
N PRO A 233 7.82 25.94 9.15
CA PRO A 233 8.30 26.50 10.41
C PRO A 233 7.95 27.98 10.61
N ASP A 234 7.71 28.73 9.52
CA ASP A 234 7.27 30.13 9.53
C ASP A 234 5.73 30.30 9.43
N GLY A 235 4.96 29.23 9.64
CA GLY A 235 3.52 29.26 9.81
C GLY A 235 2.70 29.41 8.52
N VAL A 236 3.26 29.05 7.36
CA VAL A 236 2.53 28.97 6.09
C VAL A 236 2.04 27.54 5.87
N LEU A 237 0.76 27.36 5.56
CA LEU A 237 0.21 26.05 5.25
C LEU A 237 0.56 25.62 3.84
N HIS A 238 1.12 24.42 3.71
CA HIS A 238 1.44 23.76 2.45
C HIS A 238 0.63 22.47 2.32
N PHE A 239 0.40 22.02 1.10
CA PHE A 239 -0.31 20.78 0.82
C PHE A 239 -0.08 20.34 -0.62
N VAL A 240 -0.44 19.11 -0.92
CA VAL A 240 -0.47 18.58 -2.28
C VAL A 240 -1.92 18.61 -2.79
N SER A 241 -2.11 19.00 -4.05
CA SER A 241 -3.42 19.00 -4.72
C SER A 241 -3.29 18.49 -6.15
N ASP A 242 -4.29 17.78 -6.64
CA ASP A 242 -4.35 17.28 -8.02
C ASP A 242 -5.20 18.16 -8.97
N ARG A 243 -5.52 19.40 -8.58
CA ARG A 243 -6.30 20.38 -9.39
C ARG A 243 -5.70 20.67 -10.76
N SER A 244 -4.40 20.47 -10.95
CA SER A 244 -3.69 20.62 -12.22
C SER A 244 -3.71 19.36 -13.09
N GLY A 245 -4.37 18.29 -12.67
CA GLY A 245 -4.32 16.97 -13.30
C GLY A 245 -3.19 16.05 -12.77
N TRP A 246 -2.34 16.58 -11.89
CA TRP A 246 -1.25 15.90 -11.22
C TRP A 246 -1.18 16.36 -9.77
N TRP A 247 -0.84 15.50 -8.84
CA TRP A 247 -0.61 15.87 -7.45
C TRP A 247 0.64 16.75 -7.33
N ASN A 248 0.45 18.09 -7.33
CA ASN A 248 1.51 19.08 -7.22
C ASN A 248 1.49 19.78 -5.86
N LEU A 249 2.62 20.43 -5.49
CA LEU A 249 2.77 21.19 -4.24
C LEU A 249 2.17 22.58 -4.36
N TYR A 250 1.38 22.95 -3.36
CA TYR A 250 0.74 24.26 -3.20
C TYR A 250 1.01 24.83 -1.81
N HIS A 251 0.85 26.12 -1.64
CA HIS A 251 0.73 26.75 -0.33
C HIS A 251 -0.49 27.67 -0.26
N TRP A 252 -0.96 27.87 0.97
CA TRP A 252 -2.00 28.82 1.27
C TRP A 252 -1.41 29.99 2.05
N ARG A 253 -1.49 31.20 1.47
CA ARG A 253 -0.97 32.44 2.05
C ARG A 253 -1.95 33.58 1.77
N ASP A 254 -2.23 34.41 2.77
CA ASP A 254 -3.09 35.59 2.65
C ASP A 254 -4.44 35.31 1.98
N GLY A 255 -5.04 34.14 2.31
CA GLY A 255 -6.33 33.70 1.77
C GLY A 255 -6.27 33.17 0.33
N ARG A 256 -5.07 33.01 -0.26
CA ARG A 256 -4.87 32.51 -1.63
C ARG A 256 -4.12 31.20 -1.65
N VAL A 257 -4.54 30.33 -2.55
CA VAL A 257 -3.83 29.07 -2.88
C VAL A 257 -2.97 29.30 -4.11
N GLU A 258 -1.67 29.09 -3.98
CA GLU A 258 -0.72 29.30 -5.06
C GLU A 258 0.15 28.04 -5.28
N PRO A 259 0.43 27.66 -6.55
CA PRO A 259 1.32 26.54 -6.84
C PRO A 259 2.78 26.91 -6.52
N LEU A 260 3.47 25.99 -5.86
CA LEU A 260 4.93 26.06 -5.69
C LEU A 260 5.64 25.52 -6.93
N VAL A 261 5.14 24.46 -7.49
CA VAL A 261 5.58 23.85 -8.74
C VAL A 261 4.36 23.49 -9.58
N ALA A 262 4.54 23.46 -10.91
CA ALA A 262 3.52 22.98 -11.85
C ALA A 262 4.21 22.09 -12.88
N MET A 263 3.94 20.78 -12.83
CA MET A 263 4.57 19.81 -13.71
C MET A 263 3.76 18.52 -13.81
N GLU A 264 3.97 17.77 -14.87
CA GLU A 264 3.46 16.42 -15.06
C GLU A 264 4.27 15.43 -14.21
N ALA A 265 4.02 15.45 -12.91
CA ALA A 265 4.66 14.59 -11.92
C ALA A 265 3.81 14.53 -10.65
N GLU A 266 3.98 13.47 -9.87
CA GLU A 266 3.27 13.24 -8.63
C GLU A 266 4.11 13.64 -7.42
N PHE A 267 3.53 14.45 -6.55
CA PHE A 267 4.04 14.75 -5.20
C PHE A 267 3.12 14.17 -4.12
N GLY A 268 2.16 13.36 -4.51
CA GLY A 268 1.21 12.70 -3.63
C GLY A 268 1.02 11.23 -3.98
N ARG A 269 0.33 10.54 -3.09
CA ARG A 269 -0.04 9.12 -3.22
C ARG A 269 -1.49 8.95 -2.76
N PRO A 270 -2.18 7.88 -3.18
CA PRO A 270 -3.51 7.57 -2.66
C PRO A 270 -3.41 7.27 -1.16
N GLN A 271 -4.16 8.02 -0.36
CA GLN A 271 -4.12 7.93 1.10
C GLN A 271 -4.97 6.76 1.61
N TRP A 272 -4.47 5.54 1.43
CA TRP A 272 -5.09 4.33 1.98
C TRP A 272 -4.93 4.23 3.50
N VAL A 273 -3.84 4.78 4.01
CA VAL A 273 -3.48 4.73 5.43
C VAL A 273 -3.10 6.12 5.93
N PHE A 274 -3.18 6.32 7.24
CA PHE A 274 -2.72 7.56 7.86
C PHE A 274 -1.19 7.67 7.91
N GLY A 275 -0.67 8.88 8.18
CA GLY A 275 0.75 9.13 8.42
C GLY A 275 1.65 9.11 7.18
N MET A 276 1.07 8.99 5.97
CA MET A 276 1.84 9.05 4.71
C MET A 276 2.44 10.43 4.48
N SER A 277 3.66 10.48 3.94
CA SER A 277 4.31 11.73 3.59
C SER A 277 5.23 11.60 2.37
N THR A 278 5.27 12.65 1.57
CA THR A 278 6.08 12.77 0.36
C THR A 278 6.92 14.04 0.35
N TYR A 279 6.72 14.94 1.31
CA TYR A 279 7.56 16.11 1.48
C TYR A 279 7.70 16.47 2.97
N ALA A 280 8.77 17.22 3.28
CA ALA A 280 9.01 17.73 4.63
C ALA A 280 9.82 19.03 4.57
N PHE A 281 9.74 19.85 5.62
CA PHE A 281 10.53 21.05 5.77
C PHE A 281 11.87 20.72 6.45
N GLU A 282 12.96 20.88 5.72
CA GLU A 282 14.31 20.86 6.31
C GLU A 282 14.54 22.14 7.14
N SER A 283 13.99 23.25 6.62
CA SER A 283 14.02 24.57 7.27
C SER A 283 12.88 25.45 6.74
N ALA A 284 12.68 26.63 7.29
CA ALA A 284 11.77 27.61 6.74
C ALA A 284 12.13 28.07 5.30
N GLY A 285 13.34 27.78 4.85
CA GLY A 285 13.88 28.12 3.54
C GLY A 285 13.92 26.99 2.52
N ARG A 286 13.68 25.72 2.95
CA ARG A 286 13.89 24.55 2.09
C ARG A 286 12.89 23.44 2.37
N ILE A 287 12.21 23.01 1.32
CA ILE A 287 11.39 21.78 1.29
C ILE A 287 12.22 20.68 0.64
N VAL A 288 12.21 19.47 1.22
CA VAL A 288 12.67 18.24 0.57
C VAL A 288 11.43 17.44 0.19
N CYS A 289 11.39 16.88 -1.01
CA CYS A 289 10.21 16.18 -1.52
C CYS A 289 10.59 14.97 -2.38
N ALA A 290 9.73 13.97 -2.40
CA ALA A 290 9.73 12.89 -3.36
C ALA A 290 8.88 13.31 -4.58
N VAL A 291 9.39 13.04 -5.78
CA VAL A 291 8.75 13.36 -7.05
C VAL A 291 8.65 12.11 -7.91
N GLY A 292 7.44 11.68 -8.22
CA GLY A 292 7.16 10.47 -9.00
C GLY A 292 6.86 10.79 -10.46
N ARG A 293 7.46 10.03 -11.38
CA ARG A 293 7.13 10.04 -12.81
C ARG A 293 7.14 8.63 -13.36
N LYS A 294 6.04 8.21 -13.97
CA LYS A 294 5.92 6.88 -14.59
C LYS A 294 6.40 5.74 -13.65
N GLY A 295 5.98 5.80 -12.38
CA GLY A 295 6.32 4.78 -11.37
C GLY A 295 7.72 4.89 -10.77
N VAL A 296 8.55 5.86 -11.16
CA VAL A 296 9.89 6.08 -10.60
C VAL A 296 9.90 7.34 -9.75
N TRP A 297 10.33 7.21 -8.50
CA TRP A 297 10.43 8.31 -7.53
C TRP A 297 11.87 8.80 -7.38
N GLN A 298 12.02 10.11 -7.26
CA GLN A 298 13.30 10.78 -7.05
C GLN A 298 13.21 11.75 -5.88
N LEU A 299 14.28 11.90 -5.14
CA LEU A 299 14.39 12.93 -4.10
C LEU A 299 14.75 14.26 -4.76
N ALA A 300 14.08 15.32 -4.32
CA ALA A 300 14.35 16.68 -4.79
C ALA A 300 14.21 17.70 -3.67
N SER A 301 14.73 18.89 -3.86
CA SER A 301 14.52 20.02 -2.96
C SER A 301 14.00 21.25 -3.69
N LEU A 302 13.22 22.04 -2.97
CA LEU A 302 12.67 23.31 -3.41
C LEU A 302 13.06 24.39 -2.41
N LYS A 303 13.81 25.40 -2.86
CA LYS A 303 14.15 26.57 -2.04
C LYS A 303 13.00 27.56 -2.02
N LYS A 304 12.77 28.20 -0.89
CA LYS A 304 11.74 29.25 -0.73
C LYS A 304 11.89 30.34 -1.79
N GLY A 305 10.79 30.67 -2.44
CA GLY A 305 10.76 31.64 -3.53
C GLY A 305 11.26 31.12 -4.89
N SER A 306 11.78 29.90 -4.97
CA SER A 306 12.10 29.22 -6.23
C SER A 306 10.90 28.43 -6.72
N ARG A 307 10.77 28.31 -8.05
CA ARG A 307 9.86 27.35 -8.70
C ARG A 307 10.61 26.19 -9.37
N LYS A 308 11.95 26.16 -9.18
CA LYS A 308 12.81 25.14 -9.78
C LYS A 308 13.17 24.10 -8.72
N LEU A 309 12.82 22.85 -9.01
CA LEU A 309 13.28 21.71 -8.22
C LEU A 309 14.74 21.40 -8.53
N GLU A 310 15.50 21.14 -7.48
CA GLU A 310 16.87 20.65 -7.55
C GLU A 310 16.84 19.16 -7.18
N VAL A 311 17.14 18.26 -8.14
CA VAL A 311 17.19 16.83 -7.90
C VAL A 311 18.35 16.51 -6.96
N ILE A 312 18.06 15.74 -5.92
CA ILE A 312 19.04 15.18 -5.00
C ILE A 312 19.34 13.74 -5.44
N GLN A 313 20.59 13.49 -5.80
CA GLN A 313 21.00 12.19 -6.33
C GLN A 313 21.00 11.14 -5.24
N THR A 314 20.26 10.05 -5.45
CA THR A 314 20.23 8.85 -4.61
C THR A 314 20.15 7.62 -5.49
N PRO A 315 20.52 6.42 -5.01
CA PRO A 315 20.32 5.18 -5.77
C PRO A 315 18.85 4.71 -5.79
N TYR A 316 17.98 5.33 -5.01
CA TYR A 316 16.61 4.87 -4.78
C TYR A 316 15.66 5.34 -5.88
N THR A 317 14.80 4.42 -6.31
CA THR A 317 13.74 4.63 -7.30
C THR A 317 12.34 4.55 -6.69
N GLU A 318 12.26 4.19 -5.43
CA GLU A 318 11.08 4.28 -4.58
C GLU A 318 11.44 5.09 -3.33
N ILE A 319 10.63 6.11 -2.99
CA ILE A 319 10.85 6.99 -1.84
C ILE A 319 9.49 7.28 -1.20
N ALA A 320 9.37 7.01 0.12
CA ALA A 320 8.15 7.21 0.88
C ALA A 320 8.45 7.60 2.34
N GLY A 321 7.43 8.01 3.10
CA GLY A 321 7.54 8.25 4.54
C GLY A 321 8.57 9.32 4.91
N LEU A 322 8.67 10.38 4.11
CA LEU A 322 9.73 11.38 4.20
C LEU A 322 9.55 12.28 5.41
N ARG A 323 10.62 12.41 6.20
CA ARG A 323 10.76 13.35 7.33
C ARG A 323 12.08 14.12 7.17
N ALA A 324 12.12 15.36 7.65
CA ALA A 324 13.33 16.18 7.60
C ALA A 324 13.57 16.90 8.91
N ALA A 325 14.84 17.17 9.17
CA ALA A 325 15.33 18.07 10.19
C ALA A 325 16.51 18.84 9.61
N THR A 326 17.00 19.87 10.29
CA THR A 326 18.09 20.71 9.80
C THR A 326 19.28 19.88 9.31
N GLY A 327 19.64 20.05 8.04
CA GLY A 327 20.76 19.38 7.37
C GLY A 327 20.54 17.91 7.00
N ARG A 328 19.39 17.30 7.31
CA ARG A 328 19.13 15.89 7.03
C ARG A 328 17.70 15.57 6.61
N VAL A 329 17.56 14.47 5.90
CA VAL A 329 16.28 13.86 5.55
C VAL A 329 16.31 12.38 5.90
N VAL A 330 15.18 11.85 6.36
CA VAL A 330 14.96 10.41 6.62
C VAL A 330 13.77 9.96 5.81
N PHE A 331 13.87 8.80 5.16
CA PHE A 331 12.83 8.27 4.30
C PHE A 331 12.91 6.76 4.16
N LEU A 332 11.85 6.15 3.68
CA LEU A 332 11.87 4.78 3.17
C LEU A 332 12.39 4.82 1.73
N GLY A 333 13.48 4.13 1.46
CA GLY A 333 14.12 4.08 0.14
C GLY A 333 14.31 2.65 -0.34
N GLY A 334 14.00 2.40 -1.63
CA GLY A 334 14.22 1.12 -2.29
C GLY A 334 14.64 1.31 -3.75
N SER A 335 15.26 0.28 -4.33
CA SER A 335 15.70 0.27 -5.73
C SER A 335 15.47 -1.11 -6.36
N PRO A 336 15.62 -1.27 -7.68
CA PRO A 336 15.51 -2.59 -8.31
C PRO A 336 16.46 -3.66 -7.79
N THR A 337 17.51 -3.27 -7.08
CA THR A 337 18.55 -4.16 -6.54
C THR A 337 18.63 -4.13 -5.01
N GLU A 338 17.86 -3.27 -4.37
CA GLU A 338 17.84 -3.11 -2.91
C GLU A 338 16.40 -3.08 -2.41
N GLU A 339 16.09 -3.87 -1.41
CA GLU A 339 14.79 -3.86 -0.75
C GLU A 339 14.57 -2.54 0.02
N MET A 340 13.34 -2.30 0.41
CA MET A 340 12.97 -1.12 1.18
C MET A 340 13.80 -1.01 2.46
N SER A 341 14.31 0.17 2.73
CA SER A 341 15.14 0.47 3.91
C SER A 341 14.74 1.81 4.54
N VAL A 342 14.91 1.95 5.85
CA VAL A 342 14.94 3.27 6.50
C VAL A 342 16.30 3.89 6.21
N VAL A 343 16.29 5.01 5.53
CA VAL A 343 17.48 5.70 5.02
C VAL A 343 17.56 7.09 5.62
N GLN A 344 18.74 7.48 6.08
CA GLN A 344 19.06 8.86 6.42
C GLN A 344 20.05 9.44 5.41
N MET A 345 19.82 10.66 4.98
CA MET A 345 20.75 11.39 4.11
C MET A 345 21.13 12.72 4.74
N ASP A 346 22.43 12.95 4.87
CA ASP A 346 23.01 14.26 5.15
C ASP A 346 22.96 15.09 3.86
N LEU A 347 22.22 16.19 3.89
CA LEU A 347 21.95 17.01 2.72
C LEU A 347 23.11 17.90 2.28
N ASP A 348 24.04 18.23 3.19
CA ASP A 348 25.20 19.05 2.93
C ASP A 348 26.37 18.19 2.41
N ALA A 349 26.62 17.07 3.07
CA ALA A 349 27.67 16.12 2.67
C ALA A 349 27.22 15.18 1.54
N SER A 350 25.94 15.15 1.18
CA SER A 350 25.35 14.19 0.25
C SER A 350 25.65 12.73 0.62
N ARG A 351 25.74 12.44 1.91
CA ARG A 351 26.06 11.11 2.45
C ARG A 351 24.78 10.37 2.83
N VAL A 352 24.63 9.18 2.28
CA VAL A 352 23.54 8.25 2.59
C VAL A 352 23.97 7.24 3.63
N GLU A 353 23.12 6.98 4.62
CA GLU A 353 23.26 5.93 5.63
C GLU A 353 21.99 5.11 5.68
N VAL A 354 22.11 3.78 5.56
CA VAL A 354 20.99 2.85 5.79
C VAL A 354 20.91 2.60 7.30
N LEU A 355 19.81 3.03 7.91
CA LEU A 355 19.57 2.85 9.35
C LEU A 355 19.01 1.46 9.65
N ARG A 356 18.13 0.96 8.77
CA ARG A 356 17.52 -0.37 8.87
C ARG A 356 17.12 -0.87 7.49
N SER A 357 17.55 -2.06 7.13
CA SER A 357 17.06 -2.77 5.94
C SER A 357 15.85 -3.62 6.29
N SER A 358 14.89 -3.76 5.37
CA SER A 358 13.75 -4.68 5.52
C SER A 358 14.17 -6.15 5.48
N SER A 359 15.36 -6.46 4.98
CA SER A 359 15.91 -7.80 4.95
C SER A 359 17.41 -7.79 5.27
N GLU A 360 17.85 -8.82 5.97
CA GLU A 360 19.28 -9.12 6.17
C GLU A 360 19.77 -10.17 5.16
N ALA A 361 18.88 -10.66 4.31
CA ALA A 361 19.19 -11.67 3.29
C ALA A 361 20.08 -11.06 2.19
N VAL A 362 21.25 -11.65 2.01
CA VAL A 362 22.14 -11.28 0.90
C VAL A 362 21.88 -12.26 -0.24
N VAL A 363 21.21 -11.77 -1.29
CA VAL A 363 20.99 -12.54 -2.52
C VAL A 363 22.00 -12.10 -3.57
N ASP A 364 22.70 -13.07 -4.18
CA ASP A 364 23.63 -12.77 -5.27
C ASP A 364 22.89 -12.15 -6.47
N ALA A 365 23.39 -11.03 -6.96
CA ALA A 365 22.79 -10.29 -8.10
C ALA A 365 22.62 -11.13 -9.37
N ARG A 366 23.31 -12.27 -9.49
CA ARG A 366 23.11 -13.21 -10.61
C ARG A 366 21.73 -13.85 -10.63
N TYR A 367 21.00 -13.86 -9.51
CA TYR A 367 19.64 -14.40 -9.39
C TYR A 367 18.56 -13.31 -9.38
N LEU A 368 18.94 -12.04 -9.45
CA LEU A 368 18.01 -10.93 -9.40
C LEU A 368 17.65 -10.45 -10.81
N SER A 369 16.38 -10.55 -11.16
CA SER A 369 15.82 -9.97 -12.38
C SER A 369 15.54 -8.48 -12.15
N THR A 370 16.12 -7.64 -13.00
CA THR A 370 15.84 -6.19 -12.98
C THR A 370 14.61 -5.91 -13.83
N PRO A 371 13.64 -5.10 -13.32
CA PRO A 371 12.44 -4.77 -14.08
C PRO A 371 12.75 -3.93 -15.32
N GLU A 372 12.11 -4.28 -16.43
CA GLU A 372 12.02 -3.47 -17.64
C GLU A 372 10.67 -2.72 -17.62
N PRO A 373 10.65 -1.39 -17.46
CA PRO A 373 9.42 -0.63 -17.63
C PRO A 373 8.96 -0.70 -19.08
N ILE A 374 7.73 -1.16 -19.29
CA ILE A 374 7.13 -1.25 -20.62
C ILE A 374 5.86 -0.43 -20.70
N GLU A 375 5.60 0.13 -21.87
CA GLU A 375 4.35 0.74 -22.27
C GLU A 375 3.81 -0.03 -23.48
N PHE A 376 2.57 -0.45 -23.44
CA PHE A 376 1.97 -1.29 -24.48
C PHE A 376 0.58 -0.78 -24.87
N PRO A 377 0.15 -1.03 -26.13
CA PRO A 377 -1.16 -0.63 -26.59
C PRO A 377 -2.26 -1.42 -25.87
N THR A 378 -3.35 -0.73 -25.56
CA THR A 378 -4.58 -1.30 -25.00
C THR A 378 -5.81 -0.81 -25.76
N GLU A 379 -7.01 -1.07 -25.23
CA GLU A 379 -8.26 -0.76 -25.89
C GLU A 379 -8.41 0.75 -26.18
N ASN A 380 -9.24 1.08 -27.16
CA ASN A 380 -9.57 2.45 -27.57
C ASN A 380 -8.38 3.31 -28.02
N GLY A 381 -7.28 2.70 -28.47
CA GLY A 381 -6.06 3.41 -28.89
C GLY A 381 -5.27 4.03 -27.74
N LEU A 382 -5.53 3.57 -26.52
CA LEU A 382 -4.78 3.98 -25.33
C LEU A 382 -3.54 3.10 -25.13
N THR A 383 -2.73 3.45 -24.14
CA THR A 383 -1.59 2.63 -23.68
C THR A 383 -1.73 2.37 -22.18
N ALA A 384 -1.19 1.23 -21.73
CA ALA A 384 -1.04 0.90 -20.33
C ALA A 384 0.44 0.63 -19.99
N HIS A 385 0.75 0.53 -18.71
CA HIS A 385 2.12 0.43 -18.21
C HIS A 385 2.31 -0.84 -17.39
N ALA A 386 3.52 -1.40 -17.40
CA ALA A 386 3.88 -2.51 -16.53
C ALA A 386 5.39 -2.57 -16.28
N LEU A 387 5.77 -3.38 -15.31
CA LEU A 387 7.14 -3.79 -15.07
C LEU A 387 7.30 -5.25 -15.52
N PHE A 388 8.13 -5.48 -16.52
CA PHE A 388 8.44 -6.82 -17.00
C PHE A 388 9.74 -7.34 -16.36
N TYR A 389 9.68 -8.51 -15.77
CA TYR A 389 10.81 -9.19 -15.15
C TYR A 389 11.11 -10.49 -15.92
N PRO A 390 12.15 -10.52 -16.77
CA PRO A 390 12.57 -11.74 -17.45
C PRO A 390 13.15 -12.76 -16.46
N PRO A 391 13.10 -14.07 -16.75
CA PRO A 391 13.76 -15.09 -15.93
C PRO A 391 15.25 -14.82 -15.79
N ARG A 392 15.79 -14.99 -14.57
CA ARG A 392 17.21 -14.79 -14.30
C ARG A 392 17.72 -15.75 -13.22
N ASN A 393 18.75 -16.53 -13.56
CA ASN A 393 19.42 -17.44 -12.65
C ASN A 393 20.91 -17.53 -12.99
N GLY A 394 21.79 -17.50 -11.98
CA GLY A 394 23.24 -17.52 -12.16
C GLY A 394 23.79 -18.89 -12.59
N ASP A 395 23.05 -19.96 -12.33
CA ASP A 395 23.51 -21.35 -12.51
C ASP A 395 22.78 -22.07 -13.66
N TYR A 396 21.66 -21.52 -14.16
CA TYR A 396 20.83 -22.15 -15.18
C TYR A 396 20.60 -21.25 -16.40
N ALA A 397 20.43 -21.89 -17.54
CA ALA A 397 19.96 -21.27 -18.78
C ALA A 397 18.93 -22.20 -19.45
N ALA A 398 17.96 -21.63 -20.13
CA ALA A 398 16.97 -22.42 -20.85
C ALA A 398 17.50 -22.92 -22.21
N PRO A 399 16.90 -23.99 -22.78
CA PRO A 399 17.12 -24.38 -24.17
C PRO A 399 16.82 -23.22 -25.13
N ALA A 400 17.65 -23.03 -26.14
CA ALA A 400 17.67 -21.82 -26.99
C ALA A 400 16.34 -21.45 -27.69
N LYS A 401 15.43 -22.42 -27.88
CA LYS A 401 14.11 -22.18 -28.51
C LYS A 401 12.94 -22.15 -27.52
N GLU A 402 13.20 -22.44 -26.28
CA GLU A 402 12.15 -22.41 -25.25
C GLU A 402 11.81 -20.97 -24.86
N ARG A 403 10.56 -20.74 -24.51
CA ARG A 403 10.06 -19.49 -23.94
C ARG A 403 9.52 -19.73 -22.55
N PRO A 404 9.70 -18.81 -21.61
CA PRO A 404 9.23 -19.00 -20.24
C PRO A 404 7.70 -18.94 -20.13
N THR A 405 7.17 -19.58 -19.09
CA THR A 405 5.84 -19.30 -18.55
C THR A 405 5.79 -17.84 -18.12
N LEU A 406 4.67 -17.17 -18.37
CA LEU A 406 4.40 -15.82 -17.87
C LEU A 406 3.43 -15.88 -16.69
N LEU A 407 3.77 -15.22 -15.59
CA LEU A 407 2.87 -14.88 -14.51
C LEU A 407 2.57 -13.38 -14.58
N VAL A 408 1.34 -13.01 -14.96
CA VAL A 408 0.84 -11.64 -14.88
C VAL A 408 0.38 -11.38 -13.45
N LYS A 409 0.81 -10.27 -12.88
CA LYS A 409 0.35 -9.82 -11.55
C LYS A 409 -0.49 -8.56 -11.69
N SER A 410 -1.62 -8.54 -10.99
CA SER A 410 -2.48 -7.38 -10.83
C SER A 410 -2.47 -6.93 -9.37
N HIS A 411 -2.17 -5.65 -9.14
CA HIS A 411 -2.13 -5.10 -7.79
C HIS A 411 -3.54 -4.91 -7.21
N GLY A 412 -3.62 -4.87 -5.88
CA GLY A 412 -4.85 -4.53 -5.15
C GLY A 412 -5.13 -3.03 -5.10
N GLY A 413 -6.13 -2.67 -4.36
CA GLY A 413 -6.63 -1.31 -4.17
C GLY A 413 -8.07 -1.16 -4.66
N PRO A 414 -8.39 -0.91 -5.93
CA PRO A 414 -7.55 -0.91 -7.13
C PRO A 414 -6.76 0.38 -7.38
N THR A 415 -7.03 1.47 -6.66
CA THR A 415 -6.30 2.74 -6.80
C THR A 415 -4.94 2.65 -6.07
N SER A 416 -3.96 2.05 -6.72
CA SER A 416 -2.60 1.84 -6.21
C SER A 416 -1.60 1.86 -7.37
N ALA A 417 -0.37 1.41 -7.17
CA ALA A 417 0.62 1.22 -8.21
C ALA A 417 1.66 0.18 -7.77
N VAL A 418 2.25 -0.51 -8.76
CA VAL A 418 3.41 -1.39 -8.52
C VAL A 418 4.68 -0.57 -8.43
N SER A 419 5.64 -1.04 -7.63
CA SER A 419 6.95 -0.41 -7.42
C SER A 419 8.05 -1.24 -8.08
N SER A 420 9.09 -0.55 -8.56
CA SER A 420 10.29 -1.20 -9.09
C SER A 420 11.27 -1.68 -8.01
N THR A 421 10.97 -1.48 -6.73
CA THR A 421 11.80 -1.92 -5.61
C THR A 421 12.02 -3.44 -5.66
N LEU A 422 13.21 -3.88 -5.29
CA LEU A 422 13.51 -5.30 -5.16
C LEU A 422 12.45 -6.00 -4.30
N ASN A 423 11.78 -6.98 -4.89
CA ASN A 423 10.75 -7.79 -4.26
C ASN A 423 11.15 -9.27 -4.38
N LEU A 424 11.57 -9.87 -3.29
CA LEU A 424 11.99 -11.28 -3.29
C LEU A 424 10.86 -12.22 -3.67
N GLY A 425 9.59 -11.85 -3.47
CA GLY A 425 8.43 -12.59 -3.97
C GLY A 425 8.36 -12.65 -5.50
N ILE A 426 8.78 -11.58 -6.22
CA ILE A 426 8.95 -11.60 -7.68
C ILE A 426 10.18 -12.41 -8.06
N GLN A 427 11.28 -12.25 -7.33
CA GLN A 427 12.54 -12.97 -7.60
C GLN A 427 12.39 -14.48 -7.34
N TYR A 428 11.48 -14.89 -6.46
CA TYR A 428 11.11 -16.30 -6.26
C TYR A 428 10.70 -16.97 -7.58
N TRP A 429 9.88 -16.27 -8.38
CA TRP A 429 9.43 -16.75 -9.70
C TRP A 429 10.52 -16.66 -10.75
N THR A 430 11.15 -15.49 -10.89
CA THR A 430 12.11 -15.23 -11.96
C THR A 430 13.36 -16.09 -11.88
N SER A 431 13.82 -16.36 -10.65
CA SER A 431 14.98 -17.24 -10.43
C SER A 431 14.69 -18.73 -10.68
N ARG A 432 13.41 -19.12 -10.79
CA ARG A 432 12.96 -20.47 -11.19
C ARG A 432 12.63 -20.60 -12.67
N GLY A 433 12.85 -19.52 -13.45
CA GLY A 433 12.61 -19.54 -14.90
C GLY A 433 11.17 -19.13 -15.27
N ILE A 434 10.44 -18.45 -14.41
CA ILE A 434 9.11 -17.92 -14.72
C ILE A 434 9.22 -16.41 -14.91
N ALA A 435 8.77 -15.90 -16.05
CA ALA A 435 8.70 -14.46 -16.29
C ALA A 435 7.54 -13.84 -15.52
N VAL A 436 7.71 -12.61 -15.05
CA VAL A 436 6.65 -11.87 -14.34
C VAL A 436 6.35 -10.56 -15.06
N LEU A 437 5.08 -10.26 -15.25
CA LEU A 437 4.57 -8.96 -15.69
C LEU A 437 3.73 -8.35 -14.59
N ASP A 438 4.21 -7.29 -13.95
CA ASP A 438 3.52 -6.59 -12.87
C ASP A 438 2.85 -5.33 -13.45
N VAL A 439 1.51 -5.35 -13.56
CA VAL A 439 0.76 -4.40 -14.40
C VAL A 439 0.28 -3.20 -13.60
N ASN A 440 0.58 -1.99 -14.10
CA ASN A 440 -0.07 -0.75 -13.74
C ASN A 440 -1.22 -0.46 -14.72
N TYR A 441 -2.34 -1.13 -14.54
CA TYR A 441 -3.53 -0.98 -15.38
C TYR A 441 -4.14 0.43 -15.28
N GLY A 442 -4.99 0.81 -16.23
CA GLY A 442 -5.77 2.06 -16.17
C GLY A 442 -6.56 2.15 -14.87
N GLY A 443 -6.32 3.20 -14.09
CA GLY A 443 -6.75 3.31 -12.70
C GLY A 443 -5.59 3.38 -11.71
N SER A 444 -4.41 2.89 -12.08
CA SER A 444 -3.20 2.99 -11.24
C SER A 444 -2.77 4.43 -11.05
N THR A 445 -2.06 4.68 -9.94
CA THR A 445 -1.48 5.99 -9.61
C THR A 445 -0.06 6.14 -10.17
N GLY A 446 0.49 7.36 -10.14
CA GLY A 446 1.84 7.63 -10.67
C GLY A 446 1.85 8.11 -12.13
N TYR A 447 0.68 8.22 -12.75
CA TYR A 447 0.50 8.57 -14.18
C TYR A 447 -0.49 9.72 -14.39
N GLY A 448 -0.78 10.50 -13.36
CA GLY A 448 -1.72 11.62 -13.36
C GLY A 448 -3.18 11.21 -13.12
N ARG A 449 -4.01 12.23 -12.83
CA ARG A 449 -5.44 12.05 -12.52
C ARG A 449 -6.21 11.41 -13.67
N ALA A 450 -5.90 11.78 -14.93
CA ALA A 450 -6.59 11.24 -16.09
C ALA A 450 -6.39 9.71 -16.22
N TYR A 451 -5.18 9.21 -15.93
CA TYR A 451 -4.91 7.77 -15.92
C TYR A 451 -5.63 7.05 -14.77
N ARG A 452 -5.60 7.65 -13.57
CA ARG A 452 -6.29 7.13 -12.37
C ARG A 452 -7.80 7.02 -12.61
N LYS A 453 -8.41 8.00 -13.27
CA LYS A 453 -9.85 8.03 -13.58
C LYS A 453 -10.31 7.06 -14.68
N ARG A 454 -9.39 6.39 -15.39
CA ARG A 454 -9.78 5.38 -16.39
C ARG A 454 -10.60 4.22 -15.81
N LEU A 455 -10.48 3.98 -14.50
CA LEU A 455 -11.21 2.92 -13.83
C LEU A 455 -12.61 3.33 -13.36
N GLU A 456 -12.94 4.64 -13.35
CA GLU A 456 -14.27 5.12 -12.96
C GLU A 456 -15.33 4.53 -13.87
N GLY A 457 -16.29 3.79 -13.28
CA GLY A 457 -17.32 3.04 -14.00
C GLY A 457 -16.81 1.88 -14.85
N GLN A 458 -15.52 1.50 -14.76
CA GLN A 458 -14.86 0.54 -15.66
C GLN A 458 -14.11 -0.58 -14.94
N TRP A 459 -14.21 -0.70 -13.63
CA TRP A 459 -13.59 -1.79 -12.87
C TRP A 459 -14.14 -3.15 -13.29
N GLY A 460 -13.26 -4.13 -13.48
CA GLY A 460 -13.54 -5.42 -14.08
C GLY A 460 -13.57 -5.40 -15.62
N ILE A 461 -13.23 -4.27 -16.24
CA ILE A 461 -13.11 -4.11 -17.69
C ILE A 461 -11.70 -3.62 -18.04
N VAL A 462 -11.35 -2.37 -17.68
CA VAL A 462 -10.07 -1.74 -18.06
C VAL A 462 -8.90 -2.46 -17.41
N ASP A 463 -8.98 -2.79 -16.13
CA ASP A 463 -7.98 -3.54 -15.39
C ASP A 463 -7.74 -4.94 -15.98
N VAL A 464 -8.81 -5.60 -16.41
CA VAL A 464 -8.77 -6.92 -17.07
C VAL A 464 -8.13 -6.81 -18.45
N ASP A 465 -8.61 -5.87 -19.28
CA ASP A 465 -8.12 -5.69 -20.65
C ASP A 465 -6.65 -5.31 -20.67
N ASP A 466 -6.18 -4.46 -19.75
CA ASP A 466 -4.77 -4.08 -19.65
C ASP A 466 -3.88 -5.27 -19.23
N CYS A 467 -4.30 -6.11 -18.29
CA CYS A 467 -3.59 -7.34 -17.96
C CYS A 467 -3.50 -8.32 -19.13
N VAL A 468 -4.59 -8.49 -19.87
CA VAL A 468 -4.66 -9.34 -21.05
C VAL A 468 -3.78 -8.80 -22.18
N ASN A 469 -3.85 -7.50 -22.47
CA ASN A 469 -3.08 -6.88 -23.55
C ASN A 469 -1.58 -6.85 -23.22
N GLY A 470 -1.20 -6.67 -21.95
CA GLY A 470 0.19 -6.81 -21.52
C GLY A 470 0.75 -8.21 -21.76
N ALA A 471 -0.04 -9.25 -21.45
CA ALA A 471 0.35 -10.63 -21.74
C ALA A 471 0.51 -10.88 -23.24
N ARG A 472 -0.46 -10.45 -24.07
CA ARG A 472 -0.42 -10.58 -25.54
C ARG A 472 0.76 -9.84 -26.13
N TYR A 473 1.07 -8.64 -25.66
CA TYR A 473 2.20 -7.85 -26.10
C TYR A 473 3.54 -8.59 -25.94
N LEU A 474 3.75 -9.25 -24.78
CA LEU A 474 4.96 -10.04 -24.54
C LEU A 474 5.01 -11.34 -25.37
N VAL A 475 3.85 -11.96 -25.66
CA VAL A 475 3.76 -13.09 -26.59
C VAL A 475 4.15 -12.67 -28.01
N GLU A 476 3.64 -11.54 -28.49
CA GLU A 476 3.93 -10.99 -29.81
C GLU A 476 5.41 -10.57 -29.95
N ARG A 477 6.01 -10.02 -28.89
CA ARG A 477 7.45 -9.75 -28.79
C ARG A 477 8.29 -11.03 -28.82
N GLY A 478 7.69 -12.19 -28.54
CA GLY A 478 8.38 -13.47 -28.46
C GLY A 478 9.16 -13.68 -27.16
N ASP A 479 8.86 -12.98 -26.12
CA ASP A 479 9.53 -13.06 -24.81
C ASP A 479 9.01 -14.22 -23.95
N VAL A 480 7.75 -14.63 -24.14
CA VAL A 480 7.06 -15.65 -23.33
C VAL A 480 6.29 -16.66 -24.19
N ASP A 481 5.95 -17.83 -23.63
CA ASP A 481 5.14 -18.84 -24.30
C ASP A 481 3.64 -18.52 -24.14
N GLY A 482 2.96 -18.17 -25.22
CA GLY A 482 1.52 -17.88 -25.24
C GLY A 482 0.60 -19.03 -24.82
N ARG A 483 1.13 -20.25 -24.66
CA ARG A 483 0.37 -21.40 -24.16
C ARG A 483 0.51 -21.58 -22.65
N ARG A 484 1.42 -20.87 -22.00
CA ARG A 484 1.75 -20.98 -20.57
C ARG A 484 1.64 -19.60 -19.90
N LEU A 485 0.41 -19.05 -19.90
CA LEU A 485 0.09 -17.75 -19.31
C LEU A 485 -0.74 -17.95 -18.04
N ALA A 486 -0.29 -17.43 -16.92
CA ALA A 486 -1.01 -17.39 -15.66
C ALA A 486 -1.26 -15.94 -15.24
N ILE A 487 -2.29 -15.73 -14.40
CA ILE A 487 -2.58 -14.45 -13.78
C ILE A 487 -2.78 -14.63 -12.27
N ALA A 488 -2.26 -13.71 -11.46
CA ALA A 488 -2.40 -13.73 -10.00
C ALA A 488 -2.61 -12.32 -9.45
N GLY A 489 -3.37 -12.23 -8.37
CA GLY A 489 -3.57 -10.96 -7.67
C GLY A 489 -4.23 -11.13 -6.32
N GLY A 490 -4.11 -10.11 -5.48
CA GLY A 490 -4.74 -10.04 -4.17
C GLY A 490 -5.82 -8.96 -4.11
N SER A 491 -6.87 -9.17 -3.30
CA SER A 491 -7.93 -8.19 -3.10
C SER A 491 -8.57 -7.77 -4.44
N ALA A 492 -8.58 -6.49 -4.78
CA ALA A 492 -9.01 -6.00 -6.09
C ALA A 492 -8.23 -6.66 -7.26
N GLY A 493 -6.93 -6.97 -7.09
CA GLY A 493 -6.17 -7.73 -8.09
C GLY A 493 -6.64 -9.18 -8.22
N GLY A 494 -7.12 -9.79 -7.14
CA GLY A 494 -7.79 -11.08 -7.15
C GLY A 494 -9.11 -11.04 -7.95
N TYR A 495 -9.86 -9.95 -7.82
CA TYR A 495 -11.05 -9.69 -8.64
C TYR A 495 -10.68 -9.58 -10.14
N THR A 496 -9.67 -8.77 -10.47
CA THR A 496 -9.16 -8.67 -11.85
C THR A 496 -8.75 -10.04 -12.40
N THR A 497 -8.07 -10.85 -11.57
CA THR A 497 -7.72 -12.24 -11.89
C THR A 497 -8.96 -13.07 -12.21
N LEU A 498 -9.94 -13.12 -11.33
CA LEU A 498 -11.15 -13.91 -11.52
C LEU A 498 -11.98 -13.42 -12.71
N CYS A 499 -12.08 -12.10 -12.94
CA CYS A 499 -12.71 -11.53 -14.12
C CYS A 499 -11.99 -11.93 -15.41
N ALA A 500 -10.63 -11.86 -15.43
CA ALA A 500 -9.84 -12.26 -16.58
C ALA A 500 -10.06 -13.74 -16.95
N LEU A 501 -10.09 -14.62 -15.94
CA LEU A 501 -10.31 -16.07 -16.14
C LEU A 501 -11.77 -16.40 -16.55
N THR A 502 -12.73 -15.57 -16.16
CA THR A 502 -14.15 -15.78 -16.46
C THR A 502 -14.56 -15.19 -17.79
N PHE A 503 -14.06 -13.98 -18.13
CA PHE A 503 -14.55 -13.18 -19.27
C PHE A 503 -13.57 -13.09 -20.45
N ARG A 504 -12.36 -13.66 -20.32
CA ARG A 504 -11.35 -13.67 -21.39
C ARG A 504 -10.75 -15.08 -21.54
N ASP A 505 -10.25 -15.41 -22.72
CA ASP A 505 -9.65 -16.72 -23.03
C ASP A 505 -8.14 -16.58 -23.38
N VAL A 506 -7.37 -16.01 -22.45
CA VAL A 506 -5.94 -15.79 -22.62
C VAL A 506 -5.13 -16.61 -21.63
N PHE A 507 -5.54 -16.60 -20.39
CA PHE A 507 -4.86 -17.31 -19.32
C PHE A 507 -5.26 -18.79 -19.24
N ARG A 508 -4.34 -19.63 -18.75
CA ARG A 508 -4.51 -21.09 -18.59
C ARG A 508 -4.53 -21.53 -17.13
N ALA A 509 -4.22 -20.63 -16.22
CA ALA A 509 -4.30 -20.84 -14.77
C ALA A 509 -4.36 -19.50 -14.05
N GLY A 510 -4.85 -19.48 -12.81
CA GLY A 510 -4.80 -18.31 -11.98
C GLY A 510 -4.67 -18.59 -10.50
N ALA A 511 -4.25 -17.55 -9.75
CA ALA A 511 -4.23 -17.55 -8.29
C ALA A 511 -4.94 -16.32 -7.74
N SER A 512 -5.96 -16.54 -6.92
CA SER A 512 -6.71 -15.49 -6.24
C SER A 512 -6.36 -15.47 -4.76
N HIS A 513 -5.74 -14.39 -4.32
CA HIS A 513 -5.43 -14.16 -2.92
C HIS A 513 -6.49 -13.23 -2.32
N PHE A 514 -7.36 -13.76 -1.44
CA PHE A 514 -8.45 -12.98 -0.81
C PHE A 514 -9.17 -12.04 -1.81
N GLY A 515 -9.46 -12.56 -3.01
CA GLY A 515 -10.00 -11.77 -4.12
C GLY A 515 -11.52 -11.69 -4.10
N VAL A 516 -12.05 -10.54 -4.54
CA VAL A 516 -13.49 -10.33 -4.71
C VAL A 516 -14.02 -11.20 -5.85
N SER A 517 -15.11 -11.92 -5.64
CA SER A 517 -15.81 -12.69 -6.67
C SER A 517 -17.24 -12.21 -6.91
N ASP A 518 -17.82 -11.52 -5.92
CA ASP A 518 -19.16 -10.97 -5.91
C ASP A 518 -19.12 -9.48 -5.54
N ALA A 519 -19.14 -8.61 -6.54
CA ALA A 519 -19.12 -7.17 -6.32
C ALA A 519 -20.41 -6.66 -5.62
N GLU A 520 -21.55 -7.32 -5.84
CA GLU A 520 -22.81 -6.97 -5.17
C GLU A 520 -22.76 -7.34 -3.68
N GLY A 521 -22.19 -8.51 -3.34
CA GLY A 521 -21.92 -8.93 -1.96
C GLY A 521 -20.99 -7.95 -1.26
N LEU A 522 -19.88 -7.60 -1.90
CA LEU A 522 -18.92 -6.65 -1.33
C LEU A 522 -19.57 -5.28 -1.03
N ALA A 523 -20.39 -4.76 -1.93
CA ALA A 523 -21.09 -3.47 -1.73
C ALA A 523 -22.03 -3.47 -0.51
N LYS A 524 -22.52 -4.66 -0.08
CA LYS A 524 -23.41 -4.81 1.07
C LYS A 524 -22.68 -5.00 2.39
N ASP A 525 -21.56 -5.72 2.36
CA ASP A 525 -20.96 -6.32 3.55
C ASP A 525 -19.56 -5.79 3.90
N THR A 526 -19.00 -4.85 3.11
CA THR A 526 -17.68 -4.26 3.40
C THR A 526 -17.74 -3.17 4.48
N HIS A 527 -16.57 -2.85 5.03
CA HIS A 527 -16.42 -1.82 6.07
C HIS A 527 -16.70 -0.38 5.55
N LYS A 528 -16.94 0.55 6.48
CA LYS A 528 -17.36 1.93 6.16
C LYS A 528 -16.48 2.62 5.12
N PHE A 529 -15.15 2.52 5.25
CA PHE A 529 -14.22 3.26 4.38
C PHE A 529 -14.41 2.92 2.90
N GLU A 530 -14.70 1.66 2.56
CA GLU A 530 -14.94 1.22 1.18
C GLU A 530 -16.40 1.05 0.79
N SER A 531 -17.34 1.20 1.74
CA SER A 531 -18.76 0.87 1.53
C SER A 531 -19.41 1.56 0.33
N ARG A 532 -18.90 2.70 -0.12
CA ARG A 532 -19.36 3.44 -1.29
C ARG A 532 -18.29 3.61 -2.38
N TYR A 533 -17.13 2.97 -2.23
CA TYR A 533 -16.06 3.04 -3.22
C TYR A 533 -16.48 2.46 -4.57
N LEU A 534 -17.24 1.38 -4.54
CA LEU A 534 -17.76 0.74 -5.75
C LEU A 534 -18.73 1.62 -6.54
N ASP A 535 -19.35 2.61 -5.92
CA ASP A 535 -20.22 3.58 -6.62
C ASP A 535 -19.44 4.34 -7.70
N ARG A 536 -18.17 4.63 -7.46
CA ARG A 536 -17.28 5.24 -8.45
C ARG A 536 -16.69 4.22 -9.43
N LEU A 537 -16.34 3.04 -8.97
CA LEU A 537 -15.68 2.03 -9.77
C LEU A 537 -16.61 1.30 -10.73
N ILE A 538 -17.88 1.10 -10.34
CA ILE A 538 -18.90 0.37 -11.12
C ILE A 538 -20.08 1.27 -11.46
N GLY A 539 -20.63 1.96 -10.46
CA GLY A 539 -21.79 2.82 -10.53
C GLY A 539 -22.58 2.78 -9.23
N PRO A 540 -23.49 3.74 -8.99
CA PRO A 540 -24.21 3.85 -7.72
C PRO A 540 -25.04 2.59 -7.43
N TYR A 541 -24.87 2.06 -6.20
CA TYR A 541 -25.64 0.92 -5.71
C TYR A 541 -26.74 1.43 -4.75
N PRO A 542 -28.00 0.94 -4.84
CA PRO A 542 -28.47 -0.21 -5.64
C PRO A 542 -28.92 0.11 -7.08
N GLU A 543 -28.90 1.38 -7.54
CA GLU A 543 -29.48 1.82 -8.82
C GLU A 543 -28.86 1.07 -10.01
N ARG A 544 -27.58 0.73 -9.94
CA ARG A 544 -26.84 -0.01 -10.97
C ARG A 544 -26.49 -1.44 -10.55
N ALA A 545 -27.32 -2.09 -9.72
CA ALA A 545 -27.15 -3.50 -9.35
C ALA A 545 -27.02 -4.45 -10.57
N ASP A 546 -27.55 -4.04 -11.73
CA ASP A 546 -27.37 -4.74 -13.00
C ASP A 546 -25.89 -4.87 -13.38
N LEU A 547 -25.08 -3.80 -13.25
CA LEU A 547 -23.65 -3.80 -13.56
C LEU A 547 -22.86 -4.66 -12.56
N TYR A 548 -23.21 -4.59 -11.28
CA TYR A 548 -22.57 -5.41 -10.25
C TYR A 548 -22.70 -6.90 -10.57
N ARG A 549 -23.92 -7.36 -10.92
CA ARG A 549 -24.17 -8.75 -11.31
C ARG A 549 -23.43 -9.14 -12.59
N GLN A 550 -23.41 -8.26 -13.61
CA GLN A 550 -22.71 -8.50 -14.87
C GLN A 550 -21.19 -8.62 -14.71
N ARG A 551 -20.63 -7.96 -13.70
CA ARG A 551 -19.18 -7.92 -13.44
C ARG A 551 -18.75 -8.82 -12.29
N SER A 552 -19.64 -9.60 -11.69
CA SER A 552 -19.30 -10.56 -10.61
C SER A 552 -19.00 -11.93 -11.20
N PRO A 553 -17.75 -12.41 -11.15
CA PRO A 553 -17.35 -13.72 -11.67
C PRO A 553 -18.21 -14.88 -11.15
N ILE A 554 -18.67 -14.80 -9.91
CA ILE A 554 -19.52 -15.83 -9.29
C ILE A 554 -20.82 -16.11 -10.05
N ASN A 555 -21.34 -15.12 -10.78
CA ASN A 555 -22.56 -15.27 -11.56
C ASN A 555 -22.33 -15.95 -12.92
N PHE A 556 -21.06 -16.16 -13.31
CA PHE A 556 -20.66 -16.68 -14.62
C PHE A 556 -19.69 -17.86 -14.50
N THR A 557 -19.79 -18.63 -13.44
CA THR A 557 -18.94 -19.79 -13.20
C THR A 557 -18.95 -20.79 -14.35
N ASP A 558 -20.05 -20.85 -15.13
CA ASP A 558 -20.12 -21.67 -16.33
C ASP A 558 -19.14 -21.25 -17.43
N SER A 559 -18.71 -20.00 -17.45
CA SER A 559 -17.71 -19.49 -18.39
C SER A 559 -16.27 -19.75 -17.90
N LEU A 560 -16.07 -19.89 -16.59
CA LEU A 560 -14.77 -20.16 -16.02
C LEU A 560 -14.37 -21.62 -16.24
N SER A 561 -13.34 -21.85 -17.06
CA SER A 561 -12.86 -23.19 -17.45
C SER A 561 -11.39 -23.42 -17.12
N CYS A 562 -10.70 -22.42 -16.58
CA CYS A 562 -9.31 -22.50 -16.17
C CYS A 562 -9.13 -23.01 -14.75
N PRO A 563 -8.06 -23.78 -14.46
CA PRO A 563 -7.61 -24.10 -13.11
C PRO A 563 -7.33 -22.85 -12.27
N VAL A 564 -7.78 -22.86 -11.01
CA VAL A 564 -7.58 -21.74 -10.06
C VAL A 564 -7.16 -22.25 -8.69
N ILE A 565 -6.18 -21.57 -8.08
CA ILE A 565 -5.88 -21.73 -6.66
C ILE A 565 -6.35 -20.50 -5.89
N PHE A 566 -7.01 -20.73 -4.75
CA PHE A 566 -7.53 -19.68 -3.86
C PHE A 566 -6.82 -19.71 -2.52
N PHE A 567 -6.51 -18.52 -2.01
CA PHE A 567 -5.94 -18.31 -0.68
C PHE A 567 -6.80 -17.30 0.08
N GLN A 568 -7.17 -17.61 1.33
CA GLN A 568 -8.07 -16.79 2.12
C GLN A 568 -7.65 -16.77 3.60
N GLY A 569 -7.70 -15.59 4.25
CA GLY A 569 -7.61 -15.45 5.70
C GLY A 569 -8.98 -15.68 6.33
N LEU A 570 -9.05 -16.47 7.44
CA LEU A 570 -10.32 -16.77 8.10
C LEU A 570 -10.89 -15.59 8.90
N GLU A 571 -10.07 -14.57 9.20
CA GLU A 571 -10.48 -13.36 9.93
C GLU A 571 -10.54 -12.13 9.00
N ASP A 572 -10.72 -12.35 7.68
CA ASP A 572 -10.81 -11.28 6.68
C ASP A 572 -12.18 -10.59 6.73
N GLU A 573 -12.21 -9.34 7.21
CA GLU A 573 -13.40 -8.49 7.26
C GLU A 573 -13.50 -7.52 6.06
N VAL A 574 -12.47 -7.47 5.21
CA VAL A 574 -12.47 -6.65 3.98
C VAL A 574 -13.13 -7.39 2.84
N VAL A 575 -12.68 -8.62 2.57
CA VAL A 575 -13.29 -9.55 1.61
C VAL A 575 -13.72 -10.82 2.37
N PRO A 576 -15.01 -10.97 2.66
CA PRO A 576 -15.52 -12.08 3.45
C PRO A 576 -15.24 -13.46 2.82
N LEU A 577 -15.08 -14.46 3.67
CA LEU A 577 -14.71 -15.84 3.35
C LEU A 577 -15.59 -16.49 2.27
N ASP A 578 -16.89 -16.22 2.31
CA ASP A 578 -17.87 -16.78 1.36
C ASP A 578 -17.57 -16.41 -0.10
N GLN A 579 -16.86 -15.30 -0.35
CA GLN A 579 -16.42 -14.87 -1.67
C GLN A 579 -15.55 -15.96 -2.35
N ALA A 580 -14.59 -16.52 -1.61
CA ALA A 580 -13.73 -17.59 -2.10
C ALA A 580 -14.46 -18.96 -2.11
N GLU A 581 -15.17 -19.29 -1.03
CA GLU A 581 -15.81 -20.60 -0.86
C GLU A 581 -16.87 -20.90 -1.91
N ARG A 582 -17.69 -19.92 -2.28
CA ARG A 582 -18.69 -20.04 -3.34
C ARG A 582 -18.05 -20.34 -4.71
N MET A 583 -16.94 -19.67 -5.06
CA MET A 583 -16.19 -19.93 -6.29
C MET A 583 -15.58 -21.32 -6.29
N VAL A 584 -14.94 -21.72 -5.19
CA VAL A 584 -14.35 -23.06 -5.02
C VAL A 584 -15.42 -24.15 -5.17
N ALA A 585 -16.57 -24.00 -4.52
CA ALA A 585 -17.66 -24.94 -4.63
C ALA A 585 -18.19 -25.08 -6.07
N ALA A 586 -18.33 -23.95 -6.79
CA ALA A 586 -18.77 -23.96 -8.18
C ALA A 586 -17.78 -24.66 -9.11
N LEU A 587 -16.47 -24.41 -8.95
CA LEU A 587 -15.42 -25.07 -9.74
C LEU A 587 -15.32 -26.56 -9.46
N ARG A 588 -15.44 -26.97 -8.18
CA ARG A 588 -15.50 -28.38 -7.79
C ARG A 588 -16.65 -29.11 -8.48
N ALA A 589 -17.85 -28.52 -8.44
CA ALA A 589 -19.05 -29.09 -9.05
C ALA A 589 -18.94 -29.19 -10.58
N LYS A 590 -18.22 -28.26 -11.21
CA LYS A 590 -17.98 -28.22 -12.65
C LYS A 590 -16.88 -29.18 -13.13
N GLY A 591 -16.09 -29.76 -12.23
CA GLY A 591 -14.95 -30.62 -12.59
C GLY A 591 -13.74 -29.84 -13.11
N VAL A 592 -13.60 -28.54 -12.79
CA VAL A 592 -12.43 -27.74 -13.11
C VAL A 592 -11.39 -27.90 -11.99
N PRO A 593 -10.10 -28.09 -12.30
CA PRO A 593 -9.07 -28.20 -11.27
C PRO A 593 -9.05 -26.96 -10.36
N VAL A 594 -9.19 -27.19 -9.06
CA VAL A 594 -9.22 -26.12 -8.05
C VAL A 594 -8.49 -26.53 -6.79
N ALA A 595 -7.72 -25.60 -6.22
CA ALA A 595 -7.12 -25.73 -4.90
C ALA A 595 -7.60 -24.59 -4.00
N TYR A 596 -7.72 -24.85 -2.68
CA TYR A 596 -8.15 -23.87 -1.70
C TYR A 596 -7.36 -24.01 -0.41
N LEU A 597 -6.72 -22.92 0.02
CA LEU A 597 -6.04 -22.83 1.29
C LEU A 597 -6.63 -21.67 2.10
N ALA A 598 -7.15 -22.01 3.28
CA ALA A 598 -7.63 -21.05 4.27
C ALA A 598 -6.66 -21.02 5.45
N PHE A 599 -6.32 -19.82 5.92
CA PHE A 599 -5.32 -19.61 6.96
C PHE A 599 -5.97 -19.04 8.23
N GLU A 600 -5.83 -19.77 9.32
CA GLU A 600 -6.25 -19.30 10.65
C GLU A 600 -5.41 -18.11 11.11
N SER A 601 -6.03 -17.21 11.88
CA SER A 601 -5.39 -16.01 12.43
C SER A 601 -4.80 -15.05 11.38
N GLU A 602 -5.25 -15.14 10.13
CA GLU A 602 -4.94 -14.16 9.08
C GLU A 602 -6.19 -13.37 8.69
N GLN A 603 -5.96 -12.09 8.42
CA GLN A 603 -6.93 -11.12 7.98
C GLN A 603 -6.80 -10.87 6.47
N HIS A 604 -7.12 -9.65 6.02
CA HIS A 604 -6.89 -9.21 4.65
C HIS A 604 -5.39 -9.07 4.37
N GLY A 605 -4.77 -10.07 3.74
CA GLY A 605 -3.33 -10.22 3.56
C GLY A 605 -2.63 -11.04 4.66
N PHE A 606 -1.64 -11.82 4.26
CA PHE A 606 -0.92 -12.73 5.17
C PHE A 606 0.26 -12.03 5.83
N ARG A 607 0.40 -12.23 7.15
CA ARG A 607 1.41 -11.59 7.99
C ARG A 607 2.29 -12.58 8.73
N ARG A 608 1.82 -13.82 8.93
CA ARG A 608 2.58 -14.87 9.60
C ARG A 608 3.53 -15.53 8.62
N ALA A 609 4.76 -15.79 9.06
CA ALA A 609 5.83 -16.33 8.21
C ALA A 609 5.43 -17.69 7.59
N GLU A 610 4.83 -18.57 8.37
CA GLU A 610 4.38 -19.89 7.92
C GLU A 610 3.35 -19.79 6.78
N ASN A 611 2.39 -18.86 6.86
CA ASN A 611 1.34 -18.68 5.87
C ASN A 611 1.86 -18.02 4.59
N ILE A 612 2.78 -17.06 4.71
CA ILE A 612 3.49 -16.44 3.58
C ILE A 612 4.29 -17.52 2.82
N SER A 613 5.07 -18.33 3.53
CA SER A 613 5.84 -19.41 2.92
C SER A 613 4.94 -20.43 2.26
N ARG A 614 3.89 -20.88 2.96
CA ARG A 614 2.94 -21.89 2.46
C ARG A 614 2.21 -21.41 1.20
N SER A 615 1.80 -20.15 1.13
CA SER A 615 1.09 -19.61 -0.04
C SER A 615 1.99 -19.60 -1.29
N LEU A 616 3.24 -19.18 -1.17
CA LEU A 616 4.20 -19.15 -2.29
C LEU A 616 4.49 -20.57 -2.83
N ASP A 617 4.76 -21.51 -1.93
CA ASP A 617 5.09 -22.89 -2.31
C ASP A 617 3.87 -23.63 -2.88
N ALA A 618 2.67 -23.39 -2.35
CA ALA A 618 1.43 -23.96 -2.86
C ALA A 618 1.10 -23.45 -4.26
N GLU A 619 1.29 -22.15 -4.52
CA GLU A 619 1.07 -21.55 -5.83
C GLU A 619 2.08 -22.10 -6.86
N LEU A 620 3.37 -22.25 -6.49
CA LEU A 620 4.39 -22.87 -7.33
C LEU A 620 4.06 -24.33 -7.66
N TYR A 621 3.66 -25.12 -6.64
CA TYR A 621 3.23 -26.51 -6.84
C TYR A 621 2.04 -26.56 -7.79
N PHE A 622 1.03 -25.73 -7.59
CA PHE A 622 -0.16 -25.67 -8.44
C PHE A 622 0.23 -25.42 -9.91
N TYR A 623 1.02 -24.38 -10.20
CA TYR A 623 1.44 -24.09 -11.57
C TYR A 623 2.31 -25.21 -12.16
N SER A 624 3.16 -25.87 -11.38
CA SER A 624 3.95 -27.01 -11.86
C SER A 624 3.06 -28.15 -12.36
N ARG A 625 1.96 -28.40 -11.66
CA ARG A 625 1.00 -29.45 -12.04
C ARG A 625 0.17 -29.07 -13.28
N ILE A 626 -0.24 -27.81 -13.38
CA ILE A 626 -1.06 -27.35 -14.51
C ILE A 626 -0.25 -27.21 -15.80
N PHE A 627 0.96 -26.64 -15.72
CA PHE A 627 1.82 -26.44 -16.90
C PHE A 627 2.77 -27.59 -17.22
N GLY A 628 2.86 -28.60 -16.32
CA GLY A 628 3.62 -29.82 -16.55
C GLY A 628 5.14 -29.62 -16.50
N PHE A 629 5.66 -28.75 -15.64
CA PHE A 629 7.10 -28.65 -15.39
C PHE A 629 7.50 -29.32 -14.07
N GLU A 630 8.70 -29.87 -14.03
CA GLU A 630 9.24 -30.52 -12.85
C GLU A 630 9.90 -29.51 -11.93
N LEU A 631 9.59 -29.57 -10.63
CA LEU A 631 10.23 -28.74 -9.63
C LEU A 631 11.65 -29.22 -9.32
N ALA A 632 12.63 -28.33 -9.29
CA ALA A 632 14.01 -28.65 -8.92
C ALA A 632 14.16 -29.11 -7.46
N GLU A 633 13.26 -28.65 -6.59
CA GLU A 633 13.23 -28.97 -5.17
C GLU A 633 11.81 -29.32 -4.75
N PRO A 634 11.62 -30.30 -3.87
CA PRO A 634 10.28 -30.65 -3.38
C PRO A 634 9.70 -29.51 -2.56
N VAL A 635 8.45 -29.19 -2.83
CA VAL A 635 7.62 -28.31 -2.01
C VAL A 635 6.46 -29.13 -1.43
N GLU A 636 5.89 -28.68 -0.33
CA GLU A 636 4.73 -29.35 0.27
C GLU A 636 3.55 -29.34 -0.72
N PRO A 637 3.03 -30.51 -1.12
CA PRO A 637 1.91 -30.57 -2.06
C PRO A 637 0.65 -29.87 -1.53
N VAL A 638 -0.15 -29.35 -2.45
CA VAL A 638 -1.51 -28.91 -2.17
C VAL A 638 -2.50 -29.86 -2.85
N ALA A 639 -3.60 -30.13 -2.18
CA ALA A 639 -4.69 -30.90 -2.77
C ALA A 639 -5.33 -30.06 -3.91
N ILE A 640 -5.40 -30.65 -5.10
CA ILE A 640 -6.03 -30.04 -6.27
C ILE A 640 -7.21 -30.94 -6.65
N ASP A 641 -8.42 -30.48 -6.39
CA ASP A 641 -9.62 -31.20 -6.78
C ASP A 641 -9.74 -31.23 -8.31
N ASN A 642 -10.22 -32.32 -8.88
CA ASN A 642 -10.48 -32.51 -10.32
C ASN A 642 -9.23 -32.47 -11.22
N LEU A 643 -8.02 -32.70 -10.69
CA LEU A 643 -6.80 -32.79 -11.47
C LEU A 643 -6.48 -34.22 -11.87
#